data_8421245d0c45d605c47e35fc2f153bec
#
_entry.id   8421245d0c45d605c47e35fc2f153bec
#
_cell.length_a   1.000
_cell.length_b   1.000
_cell.length_c   1.000
_cell.angle_alpha   90.00
_cell.angle_beta   90.00
_cell.angle_gamma   90.00
#
_symmetry.space_group_name_H-M   'P 1'
#
loop_
_entity.id
_entity.type
_entity.pdbx_description
1 polymer ?
#
loop_
_entity_poly.entity_id
_entity_poly.type
_entity_poly.pdbx_seq_one_letter_code
_entity_poly.pdbx_strand_id
1 'polypeptide(L)'
;MAVLNKIRQRSVFLIIIIALALFSFVLADLFKSGGLSGQKNQNTIATINGEDVTREDFARKVEGFQRNRRNVSSTQAVNQVWDMTLQEELLKEQIEKTGILVGDDQFNMMLKQVYAGNPNFTNQAGMFDRAVLEEYVANLKATSPQAYAQWESMEEQIVLQAKNQIYYNMIRAGVGATLVEGEQAYLLQNESVDLKYVMLPYANAENVEVSKEEIKDYIKKHKARFEKEANTNIKYVYFEEKASAKDEKEAREELEAEVSNFNAAEDVERFIASNSDMPYDATFKFKSALPSENANQIFNLEEGQTYGPYKENGFWKYAKITGVKQIADSVKLRRILVSYQGSAIDQGDFTQTKEQAKNLADSIAEVVKADIAKFDELAPTYSDDPRSKDNGGDLGWNRYSNARLTPEVKDFAYNNTKGSVEVVENQLGFHVVMVEQANNKQKAIQVATIAKSIEPSEDTSSELYTETTKFEMQAADGDFDKLAEESSYQVKKVTNIKAMQENLNAALGNQRSIVKWTFNEETKVGDVKRFDLPSGYVVAKLTGKNKKGLQSPEEASPEVTPILRKEKQAKLIEDKISGKSMDEIAASENTKVQTANAITLSNPTLPGATSEPEVVGAAFSLKSGETTEPLAGKKGVYVVELVKKNEVTPLNSYKTFANRESNTRAANALSRVNEALESSAEIEDHRADFY
;
A
#
# COMPACT_ATOMS: atom_id res chain seq x y z
N MET A 1 -3.49 -33.01 -82.38
CA MET A 1 -3.94 -33.48 -81.06
C MET A 1 -2.83 -33.81 -80.07
N ALA A 2 -1.58 -34.09 -80.52
CA ALA A 2 -0.46 -34.42 -79.60
C ALA A 2 0.10 -33.21 -78.82
N VAL A 3 0.01 -31.99 -79.35
CA VAL A 3 0.57 -30.79 -78.63
C VAL A 3 -0.30 -30.32 -77.49
N LEU A 4 -1.61 -30.42 -77.58
CA LEU A 4 -2.54 -30.09 -76.51
C LEU A 4 -2.46 -31.03 -75.33
N ASN A 5 -2.14 -32.30 -75.52
CA ASN A 5 -1.94 -33.27 -74.43
C ASN A 5 -0.60 -33.03 -73.65
N LYS A 6 0.47 -32.58 -74.35
CA LYS A 6 1.73 -32.18 -73.72
C LYS A 6 1.59 -30.85 -72.90
N ILE A 7 0.78 -29.95 -73.33
CA ILE A 7 0.51 -28.70 -72.61
C ILE A 7 -0.36 -29.02 -71.39
N ARG A 8 -1.33 -29.89 -71.49
CA ARG A 8 -2.19 -30.31 -70.36
C ARG A 8 -1.44 -31.06 -69.27
N GLN A 9 -0.51 -31.95 -69.63
CA GLN A 9 0.36 -32.63 -68.66
C GLN A 9 1.31 -31.70 -67.97
N ARG A 10 1.87 -30.67 -68.66
CA ARG A 10 2.75 -29.67 -68.06
C ARG A 10 1.96 -28.68 -67.21
N SER A 11 0.72 -28.34 -67.56
CA SER A 11 -0.14 -27.46 -66.71
C SER A 11 -0.57 -28.14 -65.40
N VAL A 12 -0.84 -29.46 -65.38
CA VAL A 12 -1.14 -30.20 -64.15
C VAL A 12 0.09 -30.22 -63.25
N PHE A 13 1.29 -30.46 -63.83
CA PHE A 13 2.55 -30.42 -63.07
C PHE A 13 2.85 -29.02 -62.49
N LEU A 14 2.57 -27.96 -63.25
CA LEU A 14 2.70 -26.57 -62.80
C LEU A 14 1.69 -26.23 -61.66
N ILE A 15 0.48 -26.71 -61.76
CA ILE A 15 -0.55 -26.55 -60.72
C ILE A 15 -0.13 -27.27 -59.42
N ILE A 16 0.45 -28.46 -59.51
CA ILE A 16 0.95 -29.20 -58.35
C ILE A 16 2.12 -28.46 -57.72
N ILE A 17 3.05 -27.88 -58.50
CA ILE A 17 4.17 -27.08 -57.97
C ILE A 17 3.66 -25.81 -57.28
N ILE A 18 2.68 -25.11 -57.89
CA ILE A 18 2.08 -23.92 -57.29
C ILE A 18 1.31 -24.28 -56.01
N ALA A 19 0.55 -25.40 -56.04
CA ALA A 19 -0.15 -25.88 -54.85
C ALA A 19 0.83 -26.28 -53.72
N LEU A 20 1.93 -26.94 -54.04
CA LEU A 20 3.00 -27.26 -53.07
C LEU A 20 3.69 -26.01 -52.54
N ALA A 21 3.96 -25.02 -53.40
CA ALA A 21 4.54 -23.75 -52.97
C ALA A 21 3.59 -22.96 -52.05
N LEU A 22 2.29 -22.87 -52.40
CA LEU A 22 1.26 -22.28 -51.53
C LEU A 22 1.09 -23.06 -50.21
N PHE A 23 1.09 -24.38 -50.29
CA PHE A 23 1.02 -25.23 -49.10
C PHE A 23 2.26 -25.07 -48.20
N SER A 24 3.46 -24.99 -48.78
CA SER A 24 4.69 -24.67 -48.05
C SER A 24 4.69 -23.27 -47.45
N PHE A 25 4.12 -22.30 -48.14
CA PHE A 25 3.94 -20.94 -47.63
C PHE A 25 2.95 -20.90 -46.46
N VAL A 26 1.81 -21.58 -46.61
CA VAL A 26 0.81 -21.69 -45.53
C VAL A 26 1.38 -22.49 -44.35
N LEU A 27 2.14 -23.57 -44.59
CA LEU A 27 2.86 -24.30 -43.53
C LEU A 27 3.93 -23.45 -42.89
N ALA A 28 4.73 -22.69 -43.68
CA ALA A 28 5.75 -21.79 -43.12
C ALA A 28 5.14 -20.66 -42.28
N ASP A 29 3.97 -20.14 -42.69
CA ASP A 29 3.21 -19.17 -41.92
C ASP A 29 2.59 -19.78 -40.66
N LEU A 30 2.07 -21.01 -40.74
CA LEU A 30 1.63 -21.82 -39.59
C LEU A 30 2.75 -22.13 -38.61
N PHE A 31 3.97 -22.42 -39.10
CA PHE A 31 5.14 -22.67 -38.26
C PHE A 31 5.76 -21.34 -37.74
N LYS A 32 5.67 -20.25 -38.49
CA LYS A 32 6.16 -18.92 -38.10
C LYS A 32 5.20 -18.21 -37.14
N SER A 33 3.91 -18.47 -37.28
CA SER A 33 2.87 -17.95 -36.37
C SER A 33 2.63 -18.82 -35.13
N GLY A 34 3.44 -19.86 -34.89
CA GLY A 34 3.27 -20.73 -33.72
C GLY A 34 1.96 -21.52 -33.70
N GLY A 35 1.44 -21.89 -34.86
CA GLY A 35 0.08 -22.32 -35.12
C GLY A 35 -0.43 -23.61 -34.46
N LEU A 36 0.22 -24.13 -33.45
CA LEU A 36 -0.30 -25.18 -32.55
C LEU A 36 -0.03 -24.89 -31.06
N SER A 37 0.91 -23.98 -30.75
CA SER A 37 1.17 -23.54 -29.37
C SER A 37 0.82 -22.05 -29.15
N GLY A 38 0.75 -21.20 -30.20
CA GLY A 38 0.52 -19.76 -30.08
C GLY A 38 -0.93 -19.35 -29.76
N GLN A 39 -1.92 -20.18 -30.07
CA GLN A 39 -3.32 -19.82 -29.75
C GLN A 39 -3.66 -20.02 -28.27
N LYS A 40 -3.01 -20.95 -27.57
CA LYS A 40 -3.18 -21.10 -26.13
C LYS A 40 -2.70 -19.85 -25.36
N ASN A 41 -1.55 -19.30 -25.74
CA ASN A 41 -0.95 -18.15 -25.03
C ASN A 41 -1.70 -16.82 -25.23
N GLN A 42 -2.52 -16.65 -26.29
CA GLN A 42 -3.25 -15.41 -26.52
C GLN A 42 -4.46 -15.20 -25.61
N ASN A 43 -5.01 -16.24 -25.02
CA ASN A 43 -6.18 -16.16 -24.15
C ASN A 43 -5.94 -16.60 -22.71
N THR A 44 -4.73 -17.06 -22.37
CA THR A 44 -4.34 -17.54 -21.03
C THR A 44 -3.43 -16.50 -20.38
N ILE A 45 -3.87 -15.97 -19.22
CA ILE A 45 -3.09 -14.97 -18.44
C ILE A 45 -2.10 -15.66 -17.48
N ALA A 46 -2.43 -16.89 -17.09
CA ALA A 46 -1.59 -17.74 -16.26
C ALA A 46 -2.04 -19.19 -16.35
N THR A 47 -1.13 -20.12 -16.04
CA THR A 47 -1.46 -21.53 -15.80
C THR A 47 -1.03 -21.90 -14.37
N ILE A 48 -1.94 -22.42 -13.55
CA ILE A 48 -1.71 -22.77 -12.15
C ILE A 48 -1.97 -24.28 -11.99
N ASN A 49 -0.95 -25.05 -11.68
CA ASN A 49 -1.01 -26.52 -11.58
C ASN A 49 -1.66 -27.20 -12.81
N GLY A 50 -1.45 -26.62 -14.00
CA GLY A 50 -2.01 -27.12 -15.26
C GLY A 50 -3.40 -26.59 -15.62
N GLU A 51 -4.07 -25.84 -14.75
CA GLU A 51 -5.35 -25.17 -15.02
C GLU A 51 -5.13 -23.76 -15.55
N ASP A 52 -5.79 -23.43 -16.65
CA ASP A 52 -5.63 -22.14 -17.33
C ASP A 52 -6.55 -21.06 -16.72
N VAL A 53 -5.99 -19.94 -16.31
CA VAL A 53 -6.73 -18.72 -15.97
C VAL A 53 -6.91 -17.90 -17.24
N THR A 54 -8.17 -17.69 -17.64
CA THR A 54 -8.46 -16.98 -18.90
C THR A 54 -8.24 -15.48 -18.76
N ARG A 55 -7.78 -14.86 -19.83
CA ARG A 55 -7.62 -13.40 -19.90
C ARG A 55 -8.93 -12.65 -19.66
N GLU A 56 -10.05 -13.17 -20.19
CA GLU A 56 -11.36 -12.53 -20.06
C GLU A 56 -11.86 -12.52 -18.62
N ASP A 57 -11.79 -13.66 -17.91
CA ASP A 57 -12.20 -13.73 -16.51
C ASP A 57 -11.35 -12.87 -15.61
N PHE A 58 -10.03 -12.89 -15.83
CA PHE A 58 -9.11 -12.05 -15.09
C PHE A 58 -9.37 -10.56 -15.33
N ALA A 59 -9.57 -10.14 -16.59
CA ALA A 59 -9.89 -8.75 -16.92
C ALA A 59 -11.19 -8.28 -16.26
N ARG A 60 -12.24 -9.11 -16.24
CA ARG A 60 -13.49 -8.80 -15.52
C ARG A 60 -13.27 -8.59 -14.02
N LYS A 61 -12.44 -9.44 -13.39
CA LYS A 61 -12.07 -9.28 -11.97
C LYS A 61 -11.33 -7.95 -11.74
N VAL A 62 -10.38 -7.59 -12.61
CA VAL A 62 -9.62 -6.32 -12.54
C VAL A 62 -10.54 -5.11 -12.69
N GLU A 63 -11.44 -5.11 -13.69
CA GLU A 63 -12.41 -4.02 -13.89
C GLU A 63 -13.37 -3.88 -12.70
N GLY A 64 -13.86 -5.00 -12.16
CA GLY A 64 -14.69 -5.02 -10.96
C GLY A 64 -13.98 -4.43 -9.75
N PHE A 65 -12.72 -4.77 -9.57
CA PHE A 65 -11.88 -4.26 -8.49
C PHE A 65 -11.66 -2.74 -8.61
N GLN A 66 -11.35 -2.24 -9.82
CA GLN A 66 -11.13 -0.81 -10.08
C GLN A 66 -12.40 0.04 -9.90
N ARG A 67 -13.57 -0.46 -10.31
CA ARG A 67 -14.85 0.25 -10.12
C ARG A 67 -15.16 0.52 -8.65
N ASN A 68 -14.79 -0.39 -7.77
CA ASN A 68 -15.07 -0.30 -6.36
C ASN A 68 -14.01 0.46 -5.53
N ARG A 69 -12.88 0.83 -6.15
CA ARG A 69 -11.76 1.51 -5.46
C ARG A 69 -11.27 2.69 -6.28
N ARG A 70 -11.52 3.89 -5.76
CA ARG A 70 -10.96 5.13 -6.33
C ARG A 70 -9.47 5.23 -5.99
N ASN A 71 -8.63 5.70 -6.93
CA ASN A 71 -7.20 5.95 -6.76
C ASN A 71 -6.28 4.71 -6.71
N VAL A 72 -6.66 3.60 -7.35
CA VAL A 72 -5.76 2.45 -7.56
C VAL A 72 -5.28 2.46 -9.01
N SER A 73 -3.97 2.35 -9.23
CA SER A 73 -3.42 2.25 -10.59
C SER A 73 -3.84 0.92 -11.25
N SER A 74 -3.78 0.88 -12.58
CA SER A 74 -4.11 -0.35 -13.32
C SER A 74 -3.20 -1.52 -12.92
N THR A 75 -1.89 -1.27 -12.78
CA THR A 75 -0.92 -2.30 -12.40
C THR A 75 -1.13 -2.78 -10.95
N GLN A 76 -1.46 -1.87 -10.02
CA GLN A 76 -1.80 -2.24 -8.65
C GLN A 76 -3.06 -3.10 -8.60
N ALA A 77 -4.09 -2.75 -9.37
CA ALA A 77 -5.30 -3.56 -9.48
C ALA A 77 -4.99 -4.96 -10.03
N VAL A 78 -4.20 -5.05 -11.09
CA VAL A 78 -3.76 -6.33 -11.68
C VAL A 78 -3.01 -7.18 -10.67
N ASN A 79 -2.08 -6.62 -9.91
CA ASN A 79 -1.32 -7.36 -8.91
C ASN A 79 -2.21 -7.84 -7.75
N GLN A 80 -3.12 -7.00 -7.24
CA GLN A 80 -4.01 -7.40 -6.15
C GLN A 80 -5.03 -8.47 -6.61
N VAL A 81 -5.58 -8.32 -7.82
CA VAL A 81 -6.48 -9.34 -8.39
C VAL A 81 -5.73 -10.64 -8.66
N TRP A 82 -4.45 -10.56 -9.04
CA TRP A 82 -3.61 -11.74 -9.18
C TRP A 82 -3.46 -12.52 -7.88
N ASP A 83 -3.07 -11.84 -6.80
CA ASP A 83 -2.91 -12.49 -5.50
C ASP A 83 -4.21 -13.15 -5.04
N MET A 84 -5.35 -12.49 -5.25
CA MET A 84 -6.67 -13.05 -4.97
C MET A 84 -6.99 -14.26 -5.85
N THR A 85 -6.73 -14.18 -7.15
CA THR A 85 -7.01 -15.27 -8.10
C THR A 85 -6.13 -16.49 -7.83
N LEU A 86 -4.84 -16.26 -7.55
CA LEU A 86 -3.91 -17.33 -7.20
C LEU A 86 -4.37 -18.08 -5.93
N GLN A 87 -4.73 -17.35 -4.89
CA GLN A 87 -5.26 -17.96 -3.66
C GLN A 87 -6.56 -18.72 -3.91
N GLU A 88 -7.46 -18.17 -4.71
CA GLU A 88 -8.74 -18.79 -5.05
C GLU A 88 -8.53 -20.13 -5.78
N GLU A 89 -7.70 -20.16 -6.82
CA GLU A 89 -7.44 -21.38 -7.60
C GLU A 89 -6.70 -22.44 -6.77
N LEU A 90 -5.70 -22.06 -6.00
CA LEU A 90 -4.97 -22.98 -5.13
C LEU A 90 -5.86 -23.59 -4.03
N LEU A 91 -6.71 -22.78 -3.40
CA LEU A 91 -7.66 -23.27 -2.39
C LEU A 91 -8.74 -24.15 -3.01
N LYS A 92 -9.26 -23.79 -4.18
CA LYS A 92 -10.24 -24.58 -4.93
C LYS A 92 -9.71 -25.98 -5.22
N GLU A 93 -8.48 -26.08 -5.73
CA GLU A 93 -7.82 -27.35 -6.00
C GLU A 93 -7.68 -28.22 -4.73
N GLN A 94 -7.27 -27.61 -3.59
CA GLN A 94 -7.15 -28.35 -2.33
C GLN A 94 -8.51 -28.82 -1.79
N ILE A 95 -9.55 -27.99 -1.92
CA ILE A 95 -10.91 -28.33 -1.52
C ILE A 95 -11.42 -29.53 -2.34
N GLU A 96 -11.16 -29.51 -3.65
CA GLU A 96 -11.53 -30.64 -4.54
C GLU A 96 -10.75 -31.90 -4.20
N LYS A 97 -9.44 -31.83 -3.99
CA LYS A 97 -8.59 -32.95 -3.58
C LYS A 97 -9.00 -33.56 -2.24
N THR A 98 -9.45 -32.74 -1.31
CA THR A 98 -9.89 -33.21 0.02
C THR A 98 -11.34 -33.67 0.06
N GLY A 99 -12.11 -33.48 -1.01
CA GLY A 99 -13.51 -33.88 -1.11
C GLY A 99 -14.45 -33.15 -0.14
N ILE A 100 -14.14 -31.89 0.21
CA ILE A 100 -14.95 -31.09 1.14
C ILE A 100 -16.30 -30.78 0.51
N LEU A 101 -17.36 -31.16 1.18
CA LEU A 101 -18.74 -30.86 0.84
C LEU A 101 -19.40 -30.02 1.93
N VAL A 102 -20.32 -29.14 1.53
CA VAL A 102 -21.12 -28.32 2.44
C VAL A 102 -22.50 -28.98 2.57
N GLY A 103 -22.86 -29.43 3.76
CA GLY A 103 -24.18 -29.92 4.06
C GLY A 103 -25.18 -28.82 4.38
N ASP A 104 -26.47 -29.13 4.38
CA ASP A 104 -27.57 -28.18 4.62
C ASP A 104 -27.44 -27.42 5.94
N ASP A 105 -27.03 -28.09 7.01
CA ASP A 105 -26.87 -27.42 8.33
C ASP A 105 -25.76 -26.37 8.29
N GLN A 106 -24.64 -26.66 7.61
CA GLN A 106 -23.54 -25.75 7.46
C GLN A 106 -23.92 -24.56 6.58
N PHE A 107 -24.59 -24.83 5.46
CA PHE A 107 -25.10 -23.78 4.57
C PHE A 107 -26.08 -22.86 5.31
N ASN A 108 -27.01 -23.43 6.08
CA ASN A 108 -27.93 -22.66 6.94
C ASN A 108 -27.23 -21.78 7.95
N MET A 109 -26.16 -22.30 8.56
CA MET A 109 -25.35 -21.51 9.50
C MET A 109 -24.70 -20.31 8.81
N MET A 110 -24.17 -20.49 7.61
CA MET A 110 -23.60 -19.41 6.81
C MET A 110 -24.65 -18.38 6.39
N LEU A 111 -25.84 -18.82 5.94
CA LEU A 111 -26.95 -17.92 5.62
C LEU A 111 -27.36 -17.07 6.82
N LYS A 112 -27.47 -17.69 8.01
CA LYS A 112 -27.72 -16.94 9.25
C LYS A 112 -26.67 -15.88 9.54
N GLN A 113 -25.42 -16.18 9.27
CA GLN A 113 -24.31 -15.24 9.50
C GLN A 113 -24.33 -14.09 8.48
N VAL A 114 -24.56 -14.39 7.20
CA VAL A 114 -24.60 -13.41 6.11
C VAL A 114 -25.79 -12.46 6.25
N TYR A 115 -26.94 -12.99 6.61
CA TYR A 115 -28.20 -12.23 6.70
C TYR A 115 -28.60 -11.85 8.12
N ALA A 116 -27.70 -11.99 9.10
CA ALA A 116 -27.95 -11.55 10.48
C ALA A 116 -28.33 -10.06 10.51
N GLY A 117 -29.49 -9.75 11.07
CA GLY A 117 -29.99 -8.38 11.22
C GLY A 117 -30.57 -7.75 9.94
N ASN A 118 -30.71 -8.49 8.83
CA ASN A 118 -31.41 -8.00 7.65
C ASN A 118 -32.94 -8.11 7.88
N PRO A 119 -33.69 -6.98 7.97
CA PRO A 119 -35.09 -7.01 8.29
C PRO A 119 -35.96 -7.75 7.25
N ASN A 120 -35.50 -7.86 6.01
CA ASN A 120 -36.25 -8.53 4.94
C ASN A 120 -36.24 -10.07 5.08
N PHE A 121 -35.35 -10.64 5.89
CA PHE A 121 -35.19 -12.10 6.05
C PHE A 121 -35.28 -12.53 7.52
N THR A 122 -36.06 -11.78 8.32
CA THR A 122 -36.25 -12.07 9.74
C THR A 122 -37.73 -12.40 10.06
N ASN A 123 -37.92 -13.26 11.05
CA ASN A 123 -39.23 -13.54 11.60
C ASN A 123 -39.72 -12.39 12.55
N GLN A 124 -40.93 -12.53 13.10
CA GLN A 124 -41.49 -11.56 14.04
C GLN A 124 -40.66 -11.34 15.31
N ALA A 125 -39.75 -12.26 15.65
CA ALA A 125 -38.80 -12.14 16.76
C ALA A 125 -37.48 -11.47 16.37
N GLY A 126 -37.33 -10.99 15.13
CA GLY A 126 -36.08 -10.37 14.62
C GLY A 126 -34.97 -11.37 14.32
N MET A 127 -35.23 -12.66 14.30
CA MET A 127 -34.23 -13.68 13.96
C MET A 127 -34.34 -14.09 12.49
N PHE A 128 -33.19 -14.40 11.88
CA PHE A 128 -33.15 -14.90 10.49
C PHE A 128 -34.11 -16.08 10.30
N ASP A 129 -34.91 -16.02 9.24
CA ASP A 129 -35.86 -17.07 8.85
C ASP A 129 -35.58 -17.55 7.42
N ARG A 130 -35.16 -18.81 7.32
CA ARG A 130 -34.81 -19.43 6.02
C ARG A 130 -36.03 -19.52 5.09
N ALA A 131 -37.21 -19.75 5.61
CA ALA A 131 -38.41 -19.88 4.78
C ALA A 131 -38.75 -18.56 4.08
N VAL A 132 -38.57 -17.42 4.74
CA VAL A 132 -38.76 -16.09 4.16
C VAL A 132 -37.74 -15.84 3.03
N LEU A 133 -36.49 -16.26 3.23
CA LEU A 133 -35.45 -16.15 2.18
C LEU A 133 -35.77 -17.08 0.99
N GLU A 134 -36.20 -18.32 1.21
CA GLU A 134 -36.57 -19.27 0.15
C GLU A 134 -37.76 -18.75 -0.67
N GLU A 135 -38.77 -18.14 -0.03
CA GLU A 135 -39.89 -17.50 -0.71
C GLU A 135 -39.44 -16.31 -1.56
N TYR A 136 -38.54 -15.49 -1.02
CA TYR A 136 -37.93 -14.37 -1.76
C TYR A 136 -37.18 -14.86 -3.01
N VAL A 137 -36.34 -15.88 -2.88
CA VAL A 137 -35.57 -16.47 -3.99
C VAL A 137 -36.48 -17.10 -5.03
N ALA A 138 -37.55 -17.80 -4.60
CA ALA A 138 -38.54 -18.34 -5.51
C ALA A 138 -39.25 -17.26 -6.31
N ASN A 139 -39.56 -16.11 -5.66
CA ASN A 139 -40.13 -14.94 -6.34
C ASN A 139 -39.15 -14.32 -7.34
N LEU A 140 -37.87 -14.16 -6.98
CA LEU A 140 -36.82 -13.69 -7.91
C LEU A 140 -36.75 -14.57 -9.16
N LYS A 141 -36.76 -15.89 -8.98
CA LYS A 141 -36.75 -16.86 -10.10
C LYS A 141 -37.92 -16.69 -11.05
N ALA A 142 -39.10 -16.35 -10.51
CA ALA A 142 -40.33 -16.19 -11.29
C ALA A 142 -40.41 -14.80 -11.98
N THR A 143 -39.85 -13.74 -11.37
CA THR A 143 -40.12 -12.36 -11.77
C THR A 143 -38.91 -11.64 -12.38
N SER A 144 -37.68 -12.03 -12.03
CA SER A 144 -36.45 -11.33 -12.44
C SER A 144 -35.30 -12.31 -12.66
N PRO A 145 -35.14 -12.87 -13.88
CA PRO A 145 -34.02 -13.78 -14.20
C PRO A 145 -32.64 -13.19 -13.91
N GLN A 146 -32.45 -11.89 -14.08
CA GLN A 146 -31.17 -11.22 -13.80
C GLN A 146 -30.87 -11.16 -12.29
N ALA A 147 -31.85 -10.83 -11.47
CA ALA A 147 -31.69 -10.83 -10.01
C ALA A 147 -31.52 -12.26 -9.46
N TYR A 148 -32.17 -13.24 -10.07
CA TYR A 148 -31.98 -14.64 -9.72
C TYR A 148 -30.57 -15.14 -10.06
N ALA A 149 -30.00 -14.77 -11.21
CA ALA A 149 -28.61 -15.10 -11.55
C ALA A 149 -27.59 -14.45 -10.57
N GLN A 150 -27.88 -13.23 -10.09
CA GLN A 150 -27.07 -12.61 -9.03
C GLN A 150 -27.16 -13.37 -7.70
N TRP A 151 -28.35 -13.87 -7.37
CA TRP A 151 -28.54 -14.72 -6.20
C TRP A 151 -27.76 -16.04 -6.33
N GLU A 152 -27.85 -16.74 -7.46
CA GLU A 152 -27.07 -17.98 -7.71
C GLU A 152 -25.57 -17.74 -7.52
N SER A 153 -25.05 -16.65 -8.07
CA SER A 153 -23.64 -16.28 -7.88
C SER A 153 -23.29 -16.02 -6.40
N MET A 154 -24.20 -15.39 -5.65
CA MET A 154 -23.99 -15.16 -4.21
C MET A 154 -24.03 -16.48 -3.42
N GLU A 155 -24.95 -17.37 -3.75
CA GLU A 155 -25.07 -18.71 -3.15
C GLU A 155 -23.77 -19.52 -3.37
N GLU A 156 -23.23 -19.52 -4.59
CA GLU A 156 -21.93 -20.13 -4.89
C GLU A 156 -20.81 -19.57 -4.04
N GLN A 157 -20.76 -18.25 -3.87
CA GLN A 157 -19.76 -17.59 -3.00
C GLN A 157 -19.91 -17.98 -1.53
N ILE A 158 -21.14 -18.10 -1.02
CA ILE A 158 -21.41 -18.56 0.35
C ILE A 158 -20.94 -20.00 0.54
N VAL A 159 -21.23 -20.88 -0.44
CA VAL A 159 -20.77 -22.28 -0.42
C VAL A 159 -19.24 -22.36 -0.47
N LEU A 160 -18.60 -21.57 -1.32
CA LEU A 160 -17.13 -21.49 -1.39
C LEU A 160 -16.52 -21.01 -0.07
N GLN A 161 -17.10 -19.99 0.52
CA GLN A 161 -16.67 -19.49 1.84
C GLN A 161 -16.81 -20.57 2.93
N ALA A 162 -17.92 -21.33 2.92
CA ALA A 162 -18.12 -22.44 3.83
C ALA A 162 -17.05 -23.54 3.64
N LYS A 163 -16.75 -23.91 2.39
CA LYS A 163 -15.70 -24.87 2.07
C LYS A 163 -14.32 -24.41 2.56
N ASN A 164 -13.97 -23.13 2.32
CA ASN A 164 -12.74 -22.53 2.80
C ASN A 164 -12.66 -22.61 4.34
N GLN A 165 -13.75 -22.28 5.03
CA GLN A 165 -13.79 -22.34 6.49
C GLN A 165 -13.59 -23.77 7.01
N ILE A 166 -14.21 -24.77 6.36
CA ILE A 166 -14.00 -26.20 6.71
C ILE A 166 -12.53 -26.56 6.52
N TYR A 167 -11.93 -26.21 5.39
CA TYR A 167 -10.53 -26.48 5.09
C TYR A 167 -9.58 -25.89 6.15
N TYR A 168 -9.75 -24.62 6.49
CA TYR A 168 -8.96 -23.96 7.53
C TYR A 168 -9.20 -24.56 8.93
N ASN A 169 -10.43 -24.98 9.24
CA ASN A 169 -10.74 -25.66 10.49
C ASN A 169 -10.09 -27.04 10.57
N MET A 170 -10.02 -27.79 9.47
CA MET A 170 -9.30 -29.07 9.39
C MET A 170 -7.80 -28.88 9.66
N ILE A 171 -7.17 -27.85 9.07
CA ILE A 171 -5.78 -27.52 9.34
C ILE A 171 -5.60 -27.18 10.83
N ARG A 172 -6.46 -26.32 11.37
CA ARG A 172 -6.44 -25.95 12.79
C ARG A 172 -6.53 -27.17 13.71
N ALA A 173 -7.42 -28.10 13.41
CA ALA A 173 -7.59 -29.31 14.18
C ALA A 173 -6.39 -30.24 14.06
N GLY A 174 -5.77 -30.31 12.88
CA GLY A 174 -4.63 -31.19 12.60
C GLY A 174 -3.31 -30.76 13.28
N VAL A 175 -3.18 -29.48 13.68
CA VAL A 175 -1.96 -28.95 14.31
C VAL A 175 -2.07 -28.81 15.84
N GLY A 176 -3.04 -29.44 16.45
CA GLY A 176 -3.24 -29.43 17.89
C GLY A 176 -2.04 -30.02 18.65
N ALA A 177 -1.80 -29.55 19.86
CA ALA A 177 -0.76 -30.06 20.74
C ALA A 177 -1.36 -31.07 21.73
N THR A 178 -0.61 -32.15 21.98
CA THR A 178 -0.92 -33.17 22.98
C THR A 178 -0.62 -32.69 24.41
N LEU A 179 -1.09 -33.44 25.42
CA LEU A 179 -0.76 -33.13 26.82
C LEU A 179 0.74 -33.29 27.09
N VAL A 180 1.43 -34.22 26.41
CA VAL A 180 2.89 -34.40 26.52
C VAL A 180 3.63 -33.19 25.95
N GLU A 181 3.18 -32.65 24.82
CA GLU A 181 3.77 -31.41 24.29
C GLU A 181 3.46 -30.21 25.17
N GLY A 182 2.30 -30.18 25.85
CA GLY A 182 2.00 -29.20 26.88
C GLY A 182 2.94 -29.32 28.09
N GLU A 183 3.30 -30.53 28.51
CA GLU A 183 4.32 -30.77 29.52
C GLU A 183 5.68 -30.26 29.06
N GLN A 184 6.11 -30.61 27.85
CA GLN A 184 7.37 -30.09 27.29
C GLN A 184 7.39 -28.57 27.26
N ALA A 185 6.29 -27.93 26.83
CA ALA A 185 6.19 -26.46 26.80
C ALA A 185 6.32 -25.85 28.22
N TYR A 186 5.76 -26.51 29.24
CA TYR A 186 5.92 -26.14 30.63
C TYR A 186 7.39 -26.26 31.10
N LEU A 187 8.05 -27.39 30.79
CA LEU A 187 9.46 -27.63 31.16
C LEU A 187 10.38 -26.62 30.44
N LEU A 188 10.24 -26.43 29.16
CA LEU A 188 11.02 -25.44 28.35
C LEU A 188 10.96 -24.02 28.95
N GLN A 189 9.81 -23.67 29.54
CA GLN A 189 9.59 -22.33 30.09
C GLN A 189 10.10 -22.18 31.53
N ASN A 190 10.03 -23.22 32.35
CA ASN A 190 10.19 -23.12 33.78
C ASN A 190 11.41 -23.87 34.32
N GLU A 191 11.85 -24.95 33.66
CA GLU A 191 13.09 -25.65 34.00
C GLU A 191 14.29 -24.77 33.66
N SER A 192 15.27 -24.69 34.54
CA SER A 192 16.43 -23.83 34.32
C SER A 192 17.74 -24.52 34.70
N VAL A 193 18.82 -24.01 34.18
CA VAL A 193 20.17 -24.47 34.45
C VAL A 193 21.03 -23.35 35.02
N ASP A 194 21.89 -23.72 35.97
CA ASP A 194 23.02 -22.91 36.40
C ASP A 194 24.26 -23.48 35.72
N LEU A 195 25.01 -22.65 35.03
CA LEU A 195 26.14 -23.07 34.23
C LEU A 195 27.33 -22.12 34.39
N LYS A 196 28.51 -22.67 34.13
CA LYS A 196 29.72 -21.92 33.86
C LYS A 196 30.04 -22.06 32.39
N TYR A 197 30.62 -21.02 31.81
CA TYR A 197 31.05 -21.07 30.41
C TYR A 197 32.23 -20.16 30.16
N VAL A 198 33.00 -20.53 29.13
CA VAL A 198 33.98 -19.67 28.50
C VAL A 198 33.56 -19.43 27.07
N MET A 199 33.65 -18.18 26.60
CA MET A 199 33.31 -17.77 25.25
C MET A 199 34.47 -17.10 24.56
N LEU A 200 34.78 -17.54 23.35
CA LEU A 200 35.71 -16.86 22.44
C LEU A 200 34.93 -16.22 21.32
N PRO A 201 34.86 -14.88 21.25
CA PRO A 201 34.18 -14.18 20.17
C PRO A 201 34.81 -14.47 18.81
N TYR A 202 34.01 -14.52 17.75
CA TYR A 202 34.52 -14.66 16.38
C TYR A 202 35.48 -13.55 15.99
N ALA A 203 35.34 -12.35 16.56
CA ALA A 203 36.25 -11.23 16.33
C ALA A 203 37.71 -11.53 16.76
N ASN A 204 37.93 -12.53 17.62
CA ASN A 204 39.27 -12.97 18.07
C ASN A 204 39.93 -13.98 17.10
N ALA A 205 39.17 -14.50 16.14
CA ALA A 205 39.74 -15.38 15.10
C ALA A 205 40.40 -14.57 14.02
N GLU A 206 41.36 -15.20 13.33
CA GLU A 206 41.97 -14.61 12.16
C GLU A 206 40.96 -14.27 11.08
N ASN A 207 41.25 -13.24 10.30
CA ASN A 207 40.36 -12.87 9.19
C ASN A 207 40.41 -13.97 8.11
N VAL A 208 39.27 -14.57 7.86
CA VAL A 208 39.13 -15.69 6.92
C VAL A 208 38.51 -15.19 5.63
N GLU A 209 39.15 -15.47 4.52
CA GLU A 209 38.60 -15.21 3.20
C GLU A 209 37.55 -16.27 2.81
N VAL A 210 36.53 -15.84 2.12
CA VAL A 210 35.49 -16.70 1.54
C VAL A 210 35.58 -16.57 0.03
N SER A 211 35.82 -17.71 -0.64
CA SER A 211 35.93 -17.76 -2.08
C SER A 211 34.57 -17.75 -2.79
N LYS A 212 34.60 -17.40 -4.09
CA LYS A 212 33.38 -17.43 -4.91
C LYS A 212 32.84 -18.86 -5.08
N GLU A 213 33.69 -19.85 -5.11
CA GLU A 213 33.33 -21.26 -5.21
C GLU A 213 32.53 -21.71 -3.98
N GLU A 214 32.96 -21.30 -2.79
CA GLU A 214 32.25 -21.62 -1.55
C GLU A 214 30.87 -20.98 -1.52
N ILE A 215 30.76 -19.73 -1.96
CA ILE A 215 29.47 -19.05 -2.07
C ILE A 215 28.56 -19.80 -3.07
N LYS A 216 29.09 -20.18 -4.23
CA LYS A 216 28.37 -20.95 -5.24
C LYS A 216 27.87 -22.29 -4.74
N ASP A 217 28.67 -22.99 -3.95
CA ASP A 217 28.31 -24.27 -3.37
C ASP A 217 27.26 -24.11 -2.26
N TYR A 218 27.34 -23.03 -1.47
CA TYR A 218 26.31 -22.68 -0.51
C TYR A 218 24.96 -22.40 -1.19
N ILE A 219 24.94 -21.61 -2.26
CA ILE A 219 23.75 -21.33 -3.08
C ILE A 219 23.14 -22.63 -3.60
N LYS A 220 23.97 -23.56 -4.13
CA LYS A 220 23.47 -24.85 -4.64
C LYS A 220 22.84 -25.72 -3.54
N LYS A 221 23.39 -25.70 -2.33
CA LYS A 221 22.83 -26.44 -1.18
C LYS A 221 21.52 -25.84 -0.68
N HIS A 222 21.32 -24.54 -0.87
CA HIS A 222 20.16 -23.78 -0.36
C HIS A 222 19.33 -23.16 -1.51
N LYS A 223 19.11 -23.91 -2.63
CA LYS A 223 18.50 -23.41 -3.87
C LYS A 223 17.23 -22.57 -3.64
N ALA A 224 16.29 -23.07 -2.86
CA ALA A 224 15.01 -22.39 -2.60
C ALA A 224 15.18 -20.98 -2.01
N ARG A 225 16.26 -20.75 -1.25
CA ARG A 225 16.57 -19.43 -0.66
C ARG A 225 17.14 -18.44 -1.66
N PHE A 226 17.87 -18.95 -2.67
CA PHE A 226 18.60 -18.14 -3.64
C PHE A 226 18.01 -18.19 -5.05
N GLU A 227 16.83 -18.75 -5.21
CA GLU A 227 16.08 -18.65 -6.45
C GLU A 227 15.52 -17.24 -6.62
N LYS A 228 15.66 -16.68 -7.81
CA LYS A 228 15.16 -15.35 -8.16
C LYS A 228 14.34 -15.39 -9.43
N GLU A 229 13.32 -14.57 -9.48
CA GLU A 229 12.56 -14.31 -10.69
C GLU A 229 13.41 -13.53 -11.73
N ALA A 230 12.95 -13.57 -12.99
CA ALA A 230 13.54 -12.76 -14.03
C ALA A 230 13.53 -11.28 -13.63
N ASN A 231 14.63 -10.59 -13.84
CA ASN A 231 14.76 -9.18 -13.50
C ASN A 231 15.65 -8.42 -14.47
N THR A 232 15.51 -7.11 -14.46
CA THR A 232 16.32 -6.21 -15.29
C THR A 232 16.94 -5.10 -14.45
N ASN A 233 18.03 -4.52 -14.99
CA ASN A 233 18.73 -3.41 -14.35
C ASN A 233 18.87 -2.28 -15.35
N ILE A 234 18.69 -1.05 -14.91
CA ILE A 234 18.90 0.15 -15.73
C ILE A 234 19.81 1.14 -15.01
N LYS A 235 20.45 1.98 -15.78
CA LYS A 235 20.94 3.28 -15.36
C LYS A 235 20.22 4.35 -16.16
N TYR A 236 20.02 5.53 -15.55
CA TYR A 236 19.26 6.58 -16.20
C TYR A 236 19.74 7.98 -15.80
N VAL A 237 19.45 8.94 -16.67
CA VAL A 237 19.52 10.37 -16.41
C VAL A 237 18.10 10.93 -16.43
N TYR A 238 17.77 11.79 -15.48
CA TYR A 238 16.50 12.50 -15.42
C TYR A 238 16.68 13.95 -15.80
N PHE A 239 15.95 14.37 -16.81
CA PHE A 239 15.89 15.74 -17.33
C PHE A 239 14.59 16.36 -16.81
N GLU A 240 14.72 17.11 -15.75
CA GLU A 240 13.57 17.76 -15.12
C GLU A 240 13.15 18.99 -15.91
N GLU A 241 11.87 19.06 -16.29
CA GLU A 241 11.29 20.22 -16.97
C GLU A 241 10.99 21.30 -15.94
N LYS A 242 11.79 22.34 -15.97
CA LYS A 242 11.69 23.50 -15.06
C LYS A 242 11.65 24.79 -15.87
N ALA A 243 10.90 25.75 -15.36
CA ALA A 243 10.92 27.10 -15.92
C ALA A 243 12.34 27.65 -15.95
N SER A 244 12.73 28.21 -17.09
CA SER A 244 14.01 28.91 -17.27
C SER A 244 14.02 30.28 -16.60
N ALA A 245 15.18 30.90 -16.47
CA ALA A 245 15.29 32.26 -16.00
C ALA A 245 14.54 33.27 -16.91
N LYS A 246 14.39 32.96 -18.19
CA LYS A 246 13.58 33.72 -19.16
C LYS A 246 12.11 33.62 -18.82
N ASP A 247 11.59 32.39 -18.61
CA ASP A 247 10.20 32.17 -18.23
C ASP A 247 9.83 32.84 -16.91
N GLU A 248 10.74 32.77 -15.91
CA GLU A 248 10.54 33.45 -14.64
C GLU A 248 10.46 34.96 -14.80
N LYS A 249 11.28 35.53 -15.68
CA LYS A 249 11.28 36.94 -15.98
C LYS A 249 10.00 37.33 -16.72
N GLU A 250 9.57 36.60 -17.72
CA GLU A 250 8.34 36.81 -18.47
C GLU A 250 7.11 36.80 -17.57
N ALA A 251 6.98 35.78 -16.71
CA ALA A 251 5.89 35.70 -15.73
C ALA A 251 5.86 36.89 -14.77
N ARG A 252 7.02 37.42 -14.39
CA ARG A 252 7.13 38.63 -13.57
C ARG A 252 6.68 39.85 -14.35
N GLU A 253 7.14 40.03 -15.57
CA GLU A 253 6.78 41.17 -16.44
C GLU A 253 5.29 41.20 -16.74
N GLU A 254 4.67 40.01 -17.00
CA GLU A 254 3.23 39.88 -17.15
C GLU A 254 2.46 40.31 -15.90
N LEU A 255 2.93 39.87 -14.69
CA LEU A 255 2.32 40.28 -13.46
C LEU A 255 2.43 41.84 -13.28
N GLU A 256 3.63 42.41 -13.50
CA GLU A 256 3.88 43.83 -13.32
C GLU A 256 3.02 44.70 -14.28
N ALA A 257 2.73 44.23 -15.48
CA ALA A 257 1.85 44.88 -16.43
C ALA A 257 0.40 45.03 -15.92
N GLU A 258 -0.07 44.06 -15.12
CA GLU A 258 -1.43 44.08 -14.56
C GLU A 258 -1.57 44.83 -13.24
N VAL A 259 -0.48 45.19 -12.55
CA VAL A 259 -0.51 45.82 -11.23
C VAL A 259 -1.31 47.12 -11.23
N SER A 260 -1.15 47.97 -12.25
CA SER A 260 -1.84 49.28 -12.31
C SER A 260 -3.37 49.07 -12.42
N ASN A 261 -3.79 48.16 -13.29
CA ASN A 261 -5.20 47.80 -13.52
C ASN A 261 -5.81 47.16 -12.28
N PHE A 262 -5.07 46.26 -11.63
CA PHE A 262 -5.49 45.62 -10.38
C PHE A 262 -5.70 46.62 -9.24
N ASN A 263 -4.81 47.58 -9.10
CA ASN A 263 -4.94 48.61 -8.06
C ASN A 263 -6.15 49.50 -8.29
N ALA A 264 -6.52 49.76 -9.54
CA ALA A 264 -7.66 50.57 -9.93
C ALA A 264 -8.98 49.81 -10.00
N ALA A 265 -8.96 48.45 -9.92
CA ALA A 265 -10.15 47.66 -10.06
C ALA A 265 -11.15 47.87 -8.92
N GLU A 266 -12.39 48.25 -9.27
CA GLU A 266 -13.52 48.37 -8.34
C GLU A 266 -14.06 46.96 -7.95
N ASP A 267 -14.20 46.07 -8.94
CA ASP A 267 -14.57 44.65 -8.77
C ASP A 267 -13.31 43.77 -8.81
N VAL A 268 -12.71 43.59 -7.66
CA VAL A 268 -11.43 42.85 -7.52
C VAL A 268 -11.61 41.36 -7.82
N GLU A 269 -12.77 40.76 -7.44
CA GLU A 269 -13.06 39.36 -7.67
C GLU A 269 -13.13 39.06 -9.17
N ARG A 270 -13.89 39.84 -9.91
CA ARG A 270 -14.00 39.74 -11.36
C ARG A 270 -12.66 39.97 -12.06
N PHE A 271 -11.87 40.92 -11.57
CA PHE A 271 -10.55 41.21 -12.12
C PHE A 271 -9.64 39.96 -11.97
N ILE A 272 -9.55 39.41 -10.77
CA ILE A 272 -8.74 38.21 -10.50
C ILE A 272 -9.20 37.02 -11.34
N ALA A 273 -10.50 36.79 -11.43
CA ALA A 273 -11.06 35.70 -12.25
C ALA A 273 -10.65 35.77 -13.73
N SER A 274 -10.35 36.97 -14.25
CA SER A 274 -9.99 37.18 -15.65
C SER A 274 -8.48 37.29 -15.90
N ASN A 275 -7.67 37.65 -14.90
CA ASN A 275 -6.28 38.05 -15.12
C ASN A 275 -5.26 37.33 -14.19
N SER A 276 -5.72 36.42 -13.34
CA SER A 276 -4.85 35.71 -12.40
C SER A 276 -4.91 34.21 -12.63
N ASP A 277 -3.79 33.52 -12.50
CA ASP A 277 -3.68 32.07 -12.57
C ASP A 277 -4.09 31.38 -11.24
N MET A 278 -4.37 32.20 -10.22
CA MET A 278 -4.93 31.70 -8.94
C MET A 278 -6.34 32.28 -8.72
N PRO A 279 -7.29 31.46 -8.21
CA PRO A 279 -8.62 31.94 -7.91
C PRO A 279 -8.63 32.93 -6.75
N TYR A 280 -9.65 33.80 -6.71
CA TYR A 280 -9.87 34.70 -5.59
C TYR A 280 -10.33 33.94 -4.36
N ASP A 281 -9.73 34.26 -3.21
CA ASP A 281 -10.12 33.73 -1.90
C ASP A 281 -10.63 34.89 -1.01
N ALA A 282 -11.94 35.00 -0.92
CA ALA A 282 -12.63 36.01 -0.14
C ALA A 282 -12.56 35.82 1.39
N THR A 283 -11.86 34.78 1.88
CA THR A 283 -11.83 34.48 3.32
C THR A 283 -10.86 35.42 4.06
N PHE A 284 -11.28 35.84 5.27
CA PHE A 284 -10.38 36.53 6.17
C PHE A 284 -9.30 35.56 6.70
N LYS A 285 -8.06 36.02 6.72
CA LYS A 285 -6.90 35.27 7.17
C LYS A 285 -6.25 35.88 8.39
N PHE A 286 -5.94 35.05 9.37
CA PHE A 286 -5.05 35.43 10.47
C PHE A 286 -3.60 35.31 10.02
N LYS A 287 -2.69 35.99 10.74
CA LYS A 287 -1.27 35.96 10.44
C LYS A 287 -0.69 34.51 10.25
N SER A 288 -1.14 33.60 11.09
CA SER A 288 -0.72 32.17 11.04
C SER A 288 -1.17 31.42 9.79
N ALA A 289 -2.14 31.94 9.05
CA ALA A 289 -2.64 31.35 7.80
C ALA A 289 -2.02 31.99 6.55
N LEU A 290 -1.13 32.97 6.72
CA LEU A 290 -0.37 33.58 5.64
C LEU A 290 0.96 32.85 5.45
N PRO A 291 1.53 32.87 4.24
CA PRO A 291 2.83 32.32 3.95
C PRO A 291 3.94 32.89 4.82
N SER A 292 4.76 32.03 5.42
CA SER A 292 5.71 32.40 6.49
C SER A 292 6.71 33.50 6.08
N GLU A 293 7.15 33.49 4.84
CA GLU A 293 8.17 34.43 4.34
C GLU A 293 7.64 35.89 4.22
N ASN A 294 6.37 36.02 3.77
CA ASN A 294 5.77 37.31 3.48
C ASN A 294 4.67 37.71 4.48
N ALA A 295 4.40 36.86 5.49
CA ALA A 295 3.30 37.02 6.43
C ALA A 295 3.37 38.36 7.19
N ASN A 296 4.57 38.80 7.62
CA ASN A 296 4.74 40.03 8.38
C ASN A 296 4.44 41.24 7.52
N GLN A 297 4.94 41.29 6.30
CA GLN A 297 4.76 42.37 5.36
C GLN A 297 3.29 42.54 5.00
N ILE A 298 2.62 41.46 4.62
CA ILE A 298 1.22 41.47 4.18
C ILE A 298 0.27 41.74 5.36
N PHE A 299 0.49 41.12 6.53
CA PHE A 299 -0.39 41.27 7.69
C PHE A 299 -0.40 42.66 8.31
N ASN A 300 0.72 43.40 8.19
CA ASN A 300 0.83 44.73 8.74
C ASN A 300 0.21 45.83 7.86
N LEU A 301 -0.17 45.49 6.64
CA LEU A 301 -0.83 46.42 5.74
C LEU A 301 -2.24 46.82 6.25
N GLU A 302 -2.67 47.98 5.81
CA GLU A 302 -4.02 48.51 6.01
C GLU A 302 -4.87 48.26 4.76
N GLU A 303 -6.19 48.43 4.87
CA GLU A 303 -7.11 48.29 3.76
C GLU A 303 -6.73 49.25 2.60
N GLY A 304 -6.72 48.72 1.39
CA GLY A 304 -6.28 49.41 0.18
C GLY A 304 -4.77 49.39 -0.08
N GLN A 305 -3.95 49.05 0.90
CA GLN A 305 -2.51 48.91 0.71
C GLN A 305 -2.13 47.60 0.01
N THR A 306 -0.96 47.61 -0.63
CA THR A 306 -0.48 46.55 -1.49
C THR A 306 0.93 46.11 -1.14
N TYR A 307 1.28 44.88 -1.53
CA TYR A 307 2.61 44.29 -1.36
C TYR A 307 2.99 43.45 -2.56
N GLY A 308 4.20 43.64 -3.06
CA GLY A 308 4.74 42.81 -4.16
C GLY A 308 5.45 43.66 -5.23
N PRO A 309 5.90 43.04 -6.33
CA PRO A 309 5.80 41.59 -6.59
C PRO A 309 6.69 40.78 -5.68
N TYR A 310 6.23 39.55 -5.33
CA TYR A 310 6.97 38.56 -4.55
C TYR A 310 6.77 37.15 -5.12
N LYS A 311 7.80 36.29 -4.94
CA LYS A 311 7.77 34.93 -5.43
C LYS A 311 7.33 33.96 -4.31
N GLU A 312 6.39 33.06 -4.61
CA GLU A 312 5.93 32.07 -3.66
C GLU A 312 5.25 30.88 -4.35
N ASN A 313 5.64 29.66 -3.95
CA ASN A 313 5.03 28.41 -4.42
C ASN A 313 4.90 28.30 -5.94
N GLY A 314 5.92 28.70 -6.71
CA GLY A 314 5.90 28.63 -8.16
C GLY A 314 5.11 29.74 -8.87
N PHE A 315 4.76 30.81 -8.14
CA PHE A 315 4.08 31.97 -8.69
C PHE A 315 4.82 33.24 -8.39
N TRP A 316 4.74 34.23 -9.29
CA TRP A 316 4.89 35.63 -8.98
C TRP A 316 3.55 36.18 -8.53
N LYS A 317 3.52 36.89 -7.40
CA LYS A 317 2.31 37.37 -6.73
C LYS A 317 2.38 38.86 -6.39
N TYR A 318 1.18 39.47 -6.41
CA TYR A 318 0.99 40.83 -5.92
C TYR A 318 -0.32 40.88 -5.12
N ALA A 319 -0.23 41.34 -3.88
CA ALA A 319 -1.32 41.34 -2.91
C ALA A 319 -1.87 42.74 -2.64
N LYS A 320 -3.20 42.85 -2.48
CA LYS A 320 -3.94 44.03 -2.05
C LYS A 320 -4.84 43.69 -0.88
N ILE A 321 -4.83 44.46 0.18
CA ILE A 321 -5.76 44.25 1.30
C ILE A 321 -7.11 44.84 0.92
N THR A 322 -8.16 43.98 0.90
CA THR A 322 -9.53 44.38 0.55
C THR A 322 -10.44 44.50 1.77
N GLY A 323 -9.96 44.09 2.93
CA GLY A 323 -10.70 44.26 4.17
C GLY A 323 -9.87 43.93 5.41
N VAL A 324 -10.18 44.59 6.50
CA VAL A 324 -9.60 44.33 7.82
C VAL A 324 -10.72 44.20 8.85
N LYS A 325 -10.75 43.10 9.59
CA LYS A 325 -11.73 42.86 10.64
C LYS A 325 -11.08 42.41 11.94
N GLN A 326 -11.80 42.62 13.04
CA GLN A 326 -11.47 42.04 14.35
C GLN A 326 -12.44 40.92 14.61
N ILE A 327 -12.01 39.68 14.45
CA ILE A 327 -12.84 38.45 14.60
C ILE A 327 -12.17 37.44 15.52
N ALA A 328 -12.96 36.55 16.13
CA ALA A 328 -12.42 35.44 16.90
C ALA A 328 -11.77 34.41 15.98
N ASP A 329 -10.64 33.82 16.37
CA ASP A 329 -10.00 32.74 15.60
C ASP A 329 -10.71 31.41 15.76
N SER A 330 -11.42 31.25 16.88
CA SER A 330 -12.21 30.06 17.19
C SER A 330 -13.40 30.39 18.08
N VAL A 331 -14.50 29.65 17.85
CA VAL A 331 -15.76 29.77 18.59
C VAL A 331 -16.28 28.38 18.92
N LYS A 332 -16.92 28.25 20.10
CA LYS A 332 -17.71 27.07 20.46
C LYS A 332 -19.17 27.36 20.14
N LEU A 333 -19.76 26.53 19.33
CA LEU A 333 -21.10 26.73 18.79
C LEU A 333 -22.05 25.64 19.22
N ARG A 334 -23.31 26.03 19.34
CA ARG A 334 -24.46 25.10 19.40
C ARG A 334 -25.41 25.43 18.27
N ARG A 335 -26.14 24.41 17.77
CA ARG A 335 -27.06 24.54 16.63
C ARG A 335 -28.30 23.68 16.79
N ILE A 336 -29.46 24.26 16.47
CA ILE A 336 -30.70 23.52 16.18
C ILE A 336 -31.01 23.76 14.70
N LEU A 337 -31.10 22.70 13.90
CA LEU A 337 -31.47 22.77 12.49
C LEU A 337 -32.96 22.46 12.37
N VAL A 338 -33.73 23.36 11.75
CA VAL A 338 -35.12 23.17 11.41
C VAL A 338 -35.27 23.16 9.90
N SER A 339 -35.49 21.97 9.36
CA SER A 339 -35.59 21.74 7.92
C SER A 339 -37.04 21.83 7.44
N TYR A 340 -37.25 21.87 6.13
CA TYR A 340 -38.57 21.98 5.54
C TYR A 340 -38.66 21.17 4.24
N GLN A 341 -39.91 20.96 3.77
CA GLN A 341 -40.16 20.27 2.50
C GLN A 341 -39.48 21.00 1.33
N GLY A 342 -38.58 20.29 0.62
CA GLY A 342 -37.78 20.83 -0.48
C GLY A 342 -36.46 21.43 -0.04
N SER A 343 -36.02 21.31 1.22
CA SER A 343 -34.67 21.63 1.67
C SER A 343 -33.65 20.59 1.10
N ALA A 344 -32.39 20.92 1.08
CA ALA A 344 -31.33 20.06 0.49
C ALA A 344 -31.14 18.69 1.19
N ILE A 345 -31.71 18.51 2.39
CA ILE A 345 -31.69 17.23 3.11
C ILE A 345 -33.05 16.54 3.11
N ASP A 346 -34.07 17.10 2.43
CA ASP A 346 -35.39 16.49 2.34
C ASP A 346 -35.35 15.25 1.42
N GLN A 347 -35.60 14.09 2.01
CA GLN A 347 -35.78 12.82 1.29
C GLN A 347 -37.26 12.44 1.13
N GLY A 348 -38.17 13.40 1.34
CA GLY A 348 -39.62 13.20 1.32
C GLY A 348 -40.23 13.03 2.70
N ASP A 349 -39.47 13.20 3.76
CA ASP A 349 -39.87 12.97 5.15
C ASP A 349 -40.37 14.25 5.83
N PHE A 350 -40.08 15.46 5.30
CA PHE A 350 -40.52 16.72 5.89
C PHE A 350 -41.90 17.14 5.39
N THR A 351 -42.77 17.45 6.30
CA THR A 351 -44.16 17.89 6.01
C THR A 351 -44.38 19.38 6.22
N GLN A 352 -43.48 20.05 6.97
CA GLN A 352 -43.60 21.48 7.25
C GLN A 352 -43.14 22.34 6.07
N THR A 353 -43.87 23.43 5.83
CA THR A 353 -43.48 24.41 4.82
C THR A 353 -42.29 25.24 5.28
N LYS A 354 -41.62 25.92 4.33
CA LYS A 354 -40.52 26.83 4.64
C LYS A 354 -40.89 27.90 5.65
N GLU A 355 -42.11 28.47 5.53
CA GLU A 355 -42.63 29.51 6.46
C GLU A 355 -42.87 28.94 7.86
N GLN A 356 -43.44 27.73 7.97
CA GLN A 356 -43.63 27.05 9.24
C GLN A 356 -42.31 26.75 9.94
N ALA A 357 -41.30 26.27 9.18
CA ALA A 357 -39.96 26.01 9.71
C ALA A 357 -39.26 27.29 10.20
N LYS A 358 -39.45 28.41 9.45
CA LYS A 358 -38.93 29.71 9.87
C LYS A 358 -39.57 30.18 11.19
N ASN A 359 -40.89 30.14 11.28
CA ASN A 359 -41.63 30.54 12.49
C ASN A 359 -41.25 29.69 13.70
N LEU A 360 -41.03 28.39 13.49
CA LEU A 360 -40.54 27.47 14.53
C LEU A 360 -39.12 27.85 14.98
N ALA A 361 -38.23 28.07 14.04
CA ALA A 361 -36.84 28.45 14.34
C ALA A 361 -36.76 29.81 15.07
N ASP A 362 -37.56 30.79 14.63
CA ASP A 362 -37.67 32.10 15.30
C ASP A 362 -38.21 31.93 16.74
N SER A 363 -39.23 31.11 16.94
CA SER A 363 -39.81 30.81 18.28
C SER A 363 -38.75 30.13 19.18
N ILE A 364 -38.02 29.17 18.67
CA ILE A 364 -36.92 28.52 19.41
C ILE A 364 -35.83 29.54 19.76
N ALA A 365 -35.46 30.41 18.83
CA ALA A 365 -34.45 31.45 19.09
C ALA A 365 -34.90 32.41 20.22
N GLU A 366 -36.15 32.83 20.25
CA GLU A 366 -36.70 33.68 21.33
C GLU A 366 -36.66 32.98 22.71
N VAL A 367 -36.99 31.69 22.75
CA VAL A 367 -36.90 30.91 24.01
C VAL A 367 -35.47 30.78 24.48
N VAL A 368 -34.55 30.51 23.57
CA VAL A 368 -33.11 30.36 23.89
C VAL A 368 -32.49 31.70 24.29
N LYS A 369 -32.87 32.81 23.66
CA LYS A 369 -32.42 34.17 24.07
C LYS A 369 -32.87 34.50 25.48
N ALA A 370 -34.08 34.08 25.88
CA ALA A 370 -34.60 34.28 27.23
C ALA A 370 -33.92 33.37 28.27
N ASP A 371 -33.62 32.13 27.91
CA ASP A 371 -32.97 31.14 28.79
C ASP A 371 -32.09 30.20 27.96
N ILE A 372 -30.78 30.43 27.97
CA ILE A 372 -29.77 29.65 27.23
C ILE A 372 -29.79 28.14 27.62
N ALA A 373 -30.16 27.79 28.86
CA ALA A 373 -30.21 26.41 29.31
C ALA A 373 -31.26 25.57 28.56
N LYS A 374 -32.26 26.22 28.02
CA LYS A 374 -33.29 25.56 27.20
C LYS A 374 -32.73 24.91 25.89
N PHE A 375 -31.56 25.28 25.47
CA PHE A 375 -30.95 24.69 24.29
C PHE A 375 -30.79 23.16 24.40
N ASP A 376 -30.47 22.65 25.61
CA ASP A 376 -30.33 21.22 25.89
C ASP A 376 -31.64 20.44 25.76
N GLU A 377 -32.77 21.09 26.07
CA GLU A 377 -34.13 20.50 25.96
C GLU A 377 -34.67 20.59 24.52
N LEU A 378 -34.37 21.70 23.83
CA LEU A 378 -34.96 21.99 22.52
C LEU A 378 -34.22 21.28 21.39
N ALA A 379 -32.90 21.09 21.50
CA ALA A 379 -32.12 20.44 20.46
C ALA A 379 -32.54 18.98 20.17
N PRO A 380 -32.68 18.09 21.16
CA PRO A 380 -33.20 16.73 20.92
C PRO A 380 -34.60 16.67 20.34
N THR A 381 -35.44 17.69 20.67
CA THR A 381 -36.83 17.72 20.27
C THR A 381 -37.05 18.27 18.87
N TYR A 382 -36.32 19.31 18.48
CA TYR A 382 -36.60 20.09 17.28
C TYR A 382 -35.50 20.07 16.23
N SER A 383 -34.31 19.54 16.56
CA SER A 383 -33.21 19.55 15.59
C SER A 383 -33.27 18.38 14.62
N ASP A 384 -33.18 18.69 13.34
CA ASP A 384 -33.01 17.73 12.25
C ASP A 384 -31.55 17.40 11.97
N ASP A 385 -30.60 17.94 12.77
CA ASP A 385 -29.18 17.61 12.64
C ASP A 385 -28.84 16.34 13.43
N PRO A 386 -28.65 15.16 12.78
CA PRO A 386 -28.43 13.89 13.46
C PRO A 386 -27.09 13.81 14.20
N ARG A 387 -26.14 14.76 13.94
CA ARG A 387 -24.83 14.73 14.56
C ARG A 387 -24.77 15.41 15.92
N SER A 388 -25.65 16.38 16.16
CA SER A 388 -25.56 17.22 17.35
C SER A 388 -26.85 17.23 18.16
N LYS A 389 -28.01 16.82 17.60
CA LYS A 389 -29.31 16.91 18.28
C LYS A 389 -29.30 16.22 19.65
N ASP A 390 -28.78 14.99 19.73
CA ASP A 390 -28.78 14.18 20.96
C ASP A 390 -27.74 14.64 22.00
N ASN A 391 -26.85 15.57 21.59
CA ASN A 391 -25.86 16.21 22.44
C ASN A 391 -26.13 17.70 22.65
N GLY A 392 -27.42 18.07 22.81
CA GLY A 392 -27.81 19.44 23.06
C GLY A 392 -27.41 20.44 21.98
N GLY A 393 -27.26 19.99 20.75
CA GLY A 393 -26.83 20.81 19.60
C GLY A 393 -25.35 21.19 19.57
N ASP A 394 -24.49 20.63 20.44
CA ASP A 394 -23.08 21.01 20.55
C ASP A 394 -22.28 20.65 19.28
N LEU A 395 -21.71 21.65 18.64
CA LEU A 395 -20.81 21.54 17.49
C LEU A 395 -19.34 21.58 17.91
N GLY A 396 -19.04 21.75 19.20
CA GLY A 396 -17.70 21.89 19.73
C GLY A 396 -16.99 23.18 19.29
N TRP A 397 -15.66 23.21 19.49
CA TRP A 397 -14.82 24.31 19.05
C TRP A 397 -14.60 24.29 17.54
N ASN A 398 -14.90 25.39 16.88
CA ASN A 398 -14.70 25.58 15.45
C ASN A 398 -13.68 26.71 15.21
N ARG A 399 -12.64 26.40 14.44
CA ARG A 399 -11.70 27.42 13.96
C ARG A 399 -12.29 28.15 12.75
N TYR A 400 -11.95 29.42 12.56
CA TYR A 400 -12.43 30.22 11.42
C TYR A 400 -12.13 29.57 10.06
N SER A 401 -11.02 28.86 9.94
CA SER A 401 -10.62 28.12 8.73
C SER A 401 -11.45 26.84 8.48
N ASN A 402 -12.41 26.51 9.38
CA ASN A 402 -13.22 25.29 9.24
C ASN A 402 -14.20 25.40 8.06
N ALA A 403 -14.02 24.57 7.04
CA ALA A 403 -14.87 24.51 5.85
C ALA A 403 -16.28 23.92 6.10
N ARG A 404 -16.55 23.34 7.29
CA ARG A 404 -17.84 22.71 7.61
C ARG A 404 -18.95 23.70 7.97
N LEU A 405 -18.61 24.92 8.31
CA LEU A 405 -19.58 25.98 8.56
C LEU A 405 -19.88 26.72 7.26
N THR A 406 -21.17 26.98 6.99
CA THR A 406 -21.56 27.77 5.83
C THR A 406 -21.17 29.24 6.02
N PRO A 407 -21.01 30.04 4.94
CA PRO A 407 -20.64 31.45 5.04
C PRO A 407 -21.52 32.26 6.01
N GLU A 408 -22.85 32.04 5.98
CA GLU A 408 -23.82 32.75 6.80
C GLU A 408 -23.62 32.44 8.28
N VAL A 409 -23.42 31.16 8.63
CA VAL A 409 -23.13 30.74 10.02
C VAL A 409 -21.78 31.28 10.48
N LYS A 410 -20.76 31.30 9.61
CA LYS A 410 -19.47 31.91 9.92
C LYS A 410 -19.57 33.40 10.19
N ASP A 411 -20.29 34.14 9.34
CA ASP A 411 -20.44 35.58 9.51
C ASP A 411 -21.11 35.91 10.84
N PHE A 412 -22.15 35.21 11.21
CA PHE A 412 -22.76 35.36 12.54
C PHE A 412 -21.78 34.96 13.65
N ALA A 413 -21.25 33.74 13.61
CA ALA A 413 -20.55 33.13 14.75
C ALA A 413 -19.27 33.87 15.17
N TYR A 414 -18.46 34.31 14.20
CA TYR A 414 -17.16 34.90 14.48
C TYR A 414 -17.19 36.42 14.67
N ASN A 415 -18.29 37.09 14.25
CA ASN A 415 -18.48 38.52 14.49
C ASN A 415 -19.15 38.80 15.85
N ASN A 416 -19.78 37.78 16.45
CA ASN A 416 -20.56 37.98 17.70
C ASN A 416 -19.80 37.46 18.94
N THR A 417 -20.41 37.64 20.12
CA THR A 417 -19.82 37.28 21.42
C THR A 417 -20.60 36.15 22.08
N LYS A 418 -20.02 35.61 23.15
CA LYS A 418 -20.69 34.60 23.99
C LYS A 418 -22.14 34.98 24.33
N GLY A 419 -23.05 34.05 24.14
CA GLY A 419 -24.48 34.21 24.42
C GLY A 419 -25.29 34.79 23.26
N SER A 420 -24.71 35.18 22.16
CA SER A 420 -25.44 35.62 20.97
C SER A 420 -26.17 34.46 20.32
N VAL A 421 -27.43 34.69 19.94
CA VAL A 421 -28.30 33.70 19.28
C VAL A 421 -28.97 34.36 18.07
N GLU A 422 -28.92 33.67 16.92
CA GLU A 422 -29.54 34.12 15.66
C GLU A 422 -30.09 32.95 14.86
N VAL A 423 -31.11 33.23 14.05
CA VAL A 423 -31.63 32.28 13.04
C VAL A 423 -30.97 32.58 11.72
N VAL A 424 -30.16 31.62 11.26
CA VAL A 424 -29.39 31.71 9.97
C VAL A 424 -30.03 30.74 8.97
N GLU A 425 -30.44 31.24 7.82
CA GLU A 425 -31.00 30.44 6.73
C GLU A 425 -29.87 29.97 5.77
N ASN A 426 -29.99 28.71 5.34
CA ASN A 426 -29.22 28.19 4.18
C ASN A 426 -30.01 27.08 3.44
N GLN A 427 -29.36 26.39 2.51
CA GLN A 427 -30.00 25.31 1.72
C GLN A 427 -30.53 24.13 2.55
N LEU A 428 -30.00 23.90 3.75
CA LEU A 428 -30.42 22.79 4.62
C LEU A 428 -31.66 23.11 5.42
N GLY A 429 -31.95 24.40 5.64
CA GLY A 429 -33.06 24.89 6.48
C GLY A 429 -32.66 26.12 7.29
N PHE A 430 -33.37 26.31 8.40
CA PHE A 430 -33.14 27.39 9.38
C PHE A 430 -32.31 26.86 10.53
N HIS A 431 -31.18 27.52 10.80
CA HIS A 431 -30.27 27.18 11.87
C HIS A 431 -30.45 28.17 13.03
N VAL A 432 -30.92 27.73 14.17
CA VAL A 432 -30.79 28.51 15.41
C VAL A 432 -29.40 28.30 15.94
N VAL A 433 -28.51 29.27 15.74
CA VAL A 433 -27.10 29.20 16.12
C VAL A 433 -26.85 30.02 17.38
N MET A 434 -26.14 29.43 18.32
CA MET A 434 -25.68 30.08 19.53
C MET A 434 -24.19 30.07 19.67
N VAL A 435 -23.56 31.19 19.97
CA VAL A 435 -22.17 31.31 20.35
C VAL A 435 -22.03 30.97 21.83
N GLU A 436 -21.64 29.75 22.16
CA GLU A 436 -21.48 29.34 23.56
C GLU A 436 -20.20 29.94 24.18
N GLN A 437 -19.09 29.98 23.42
CA GLN A 437 -17.85 30.62 23.80
C GLN A 437 -17.15 31.17 22.54
N ALA A 438 -16.38 32.22 22.71
CA ALA A 438 -15.54 32.80 21.66
C ALA A 438 -14.18 33.18 22.24
N ASN A 439 -13.11 32.94 21.51
CA ASN A 439 -11.79 33.49 21.84
C ASN A 439 -11.75 34.99 21.65
N ASN A 440 -10.69 35.64 22.18
CA ASN A 440 -10.49 37.07 21.99
C ASN A 440 -10.38 37.39 20.49
N LYS A 441 -11.05 38.49 20.10
CA LYS A 441 -10.98 38.97 18.72
C LYS A 441 -9.57 39.44 18.39
N GLN A 442 -9.09 39.07 17.20
CA GLN A 442 -7.78 39.38 16.67
C GLN A 442 -7.94 39.98 15.27
N LYS A 443 -6.93 40.75 14.85
CA LYS A 443 -6.88 41.25 13.48
C LYS A 443 -6.89 40.08 12.51
N ALA A 444 -7.78 40.11 11.54
CA ALA A 444 -7.82 39.26 10.37
C ALA A 444 -7.93 40.16 9.13
N ILE A 445 -7.26 39.77 8.06
CA ILE A 445 -7.22 40.51 6.81
C ILE A 445 -7.80 39.68 5.66
N GLN A 446 -8.48 40.36 4.76
CA GLN A 446 -8.89 39.80 3.48
C GLN A 446 -7.88 40.26 2.44
N VAL A 447 -7.28 39.31 1.72
CA VAL A 447 -6.19 39.58 0.78
C VAL A 447 -6.61 39.13 -0.61
N ALA A 448 -6.73 40.10 -1.49
CA ALA A 448 -6.84 39.85 -2.92
C ALA A 448 -5.43 39.69 -3.51
N THR A 449 -5.21 38.63 -4.25
CA THR A 449 -3.90 38.33 -4.83
C THR A 449 -4.03 38.03 -6.32
N ILE A 450 -3.32 38.81 -7.16
CA ILE A 450 -3.08 38.41 -8.53
C ILE A 450 -1.79 37.59 -8.59
N ALA A 451 -1.76 36.57 -9.39
CA ALA A 451 -0.65 35.66 -9.51
C ALA A 451 -0.43 35.23 -10.96
N LYS A 452 0.83 35.06 -11.35
CA LYS A 452 1.26 34.47 -12.60
C LYS A 452 2.11 33.25 -12.32
N SER A 453 1.76 32.11 -12.91
CA SER A 453 2.50 30.85 -12.74
C SER A 453 3.88 30.94 -13.40
N ILE A 454 4.87 30.36 -12.73
CA ILE A 454 6.23 30.25 -13.25
C ILE A 454 6.33 28.83 -13.84
N GLU A 455 5.92 28.69 -15.09
CA GLU A 455 5.91 27.41 -15.81
C GLU A 455 6.89 27.46 -17.00
N PRO A 456 7.41 26.29 -17.44
CA PRO A 456 8.22 26.24 -18.65
C PRO A 456 7.42 26.72 -19.86
N SER A 457 8.00 27.61 -20.64
CA SER A 457 7.41 28.02 -21.94
C SER A 457 7.54 26.91 -22.98
N GLU A 458 6.84 27.06 -24.11
CA GLU A 458 7.00 26.15 -25.26
C GLU A 458 8.44 26.13 -25.78
N ASP A 459 9.15 27.27 -25.71
CA ASP A 459 10.56 27.35 -26.09
C ASP A 459 11.42 26.50 -25.15
N THR A 460 11.25 26.66 -23.82
CA THR A 460 11.98 25.88 -22.80
C THR A 460 11.71 24.39 -22.92
N SER A 461 10.45 23.99 -23.11
CA SER A 461 10.06 22.58 -23.34
C SER A 461 10.68 22.02 -24.63
N SER A 462 10.70 22.81 -25.68
CA SER A 462 11.25 22.43 -26.99
C SER A 462 12.79 22.29 -26.95
N GLU A 463 13.47 23.18 -26.22
CA GLU A 463 14.91 23.09 -25.98
C GLU A 463 15.25 21.82 -25.20
N LEU A 464 14.54 21.54 -24.11
CA LEU A 464 14.71 20.34 -23.30
C LEU A 464 14.44 19.05 -24.12
N TYR A 465 13.39 19.04 -24.92
CA TYR A 465 13.12 17.92 -25.84
C TYR A 465 14.26 17.68 -26.82
N THR A 466 14.82 18.74 -27.39
CA THR A 466 15.96 18.67 -28.31
C THR A 466 17.20 18.14 -27.61
N GLU A 467 17.48 18.64 -26.41
CA GLU A 467 18.60 18.21 -25.60
C GLU A 467 18.51 16.73 -25.23
N THR A 468 17.35 16.28 -24.76
CA THR A 468 17.12 14.88 -24.39
C THR A 468 17.22 13.95 -25.57
N THR A 469 16.72 14.36 -26.75
CA THR A 469 16.83 13.60 -27.99
C THR A 469 18.30 13.47 -28.42
N LYS A 470 19.05 14.54 -28.35
CA LYS A 470 20.49 14.54 -28.65
C LYS A 470 21.27 13.65 -27.70
N PHE A 471 20.95 13.71 -26.40
CA PHE A 471 21.54 12.85 -25.38
C PHE A 471 21.23 11.38 -25.64
N GLU A 472 19.97 11.02 -25.95
CA GLU A 472 19.58 9.66 -26.29
C GLU A 472 20.39 9.11 -27.45
N MET A 473 20.49 9.87 -28.56
CA MET A 473 21.24 9.47 -29.75
C MET A 473 22.74 9.27 -29.44
N GLN A 474 23.35 10.19 -28.72
CA GLN A 474 24.78 10.09 -28.36
C GLN A 474 25.05 8.98 -27.36
N ALA A 475 24.13 8.74 -26.42
CA ALA A 475 24.25 7.68 -25.42
C ALA A 475 24.03 6.27 -25.99
N ALA A 476 23.34 6.15 -27.13
CA ALA A 476 23.14 4.87 -27.82
C ALA A 476 24.47 4.31 -28.33
N ASP A 477 25.31 5.17 -28.95
CA ASP A 477 26.54 4.80 -29.57
C ASP A 477 27.78 5.03 -28.68
N GLY A 478 27.65 5.77 -27.58
CA GLY A 478 28.72 6.25 -26.73
C GLY A 478 28.75 5.72 -25.30
N ASP A 479 29.69 6.28 -24.54
CA ASP A 479 29.75 6.06 -23.09
C ASP A 479 28.72 6.92 -22.37
N PHE A 480 27.70 6.25 -21.84
CA PHE A 480 26.58 6.87 -21.14
C PHE A 480 26.99 7.69 -19.91
N ASP A 481 27.94 7.15 -19.11
CA ASP A 481 28.34 7.81 -17.87
C ASP A 481 29.20 9.05 -18.18
N LYS A 482 30.13 8.95 -19.14
CA LYS A 482 30.94 10.08 -19.58
C LYS A 482 30.10 11.20 -20.19
N LEU A 483 29.13 10.83 -21.05
CA LEU A 483 28.21 11.81 -21.66
C LEU A 483 27.39 12.54 -20.60
N ALA A 484 26.91 11.83 -19.59
CA ALA A 484 26.17 12.44 -18.50
C ALA A 484 27.04 13.39 -17.67
N GLU A 485 28.29 13.04 -17.39
CA GLU A 485 29.26 13.88 -16.70
C GLU A 485 29.59 15.14 -17.50
N GLU A 486 29.87 15.02 -18.79
CA GLU A 486 30.13 16.14 -19.70
C GLU A 486 28.93 17.11 -19.79
N SER A 487 27.72 16.56 -19.70
CA SER A 487 26.48 17.35 -19.70
C SER A 487 26.01 17.79 -18.31
N SER A 488 26.80 17.55 -17.26
CA SER A 488 26.50 17.90 -15.87
C SER A 488 25.25 17.20 -15.30
N TYR A 489 24.88 16.01 -15.80
CA TYR A 489 23.77 15.22 -15.31
C TYR A 489 24.23 14.09 -14.43
N GLN A 490 23.44 13.78 -13.41
CA GLN A 490 23.70 12.68 -12.49
C GLN A 490 23.14 11.36 -13.01
N VAL A 491 24.00 10.35 -13.18
CA VAL A 491 23.55 8.97 -13.47
C VAL A 491 23.02 8.31 -12.21
N LYS A 492 21.79 7.82 -12.28
CA LYS A 492 21.13 7.01 -11.24
C LYS A 492 20.94 5.59 -11.73
N LYS A 493 20.80 4.63 -10.80
CA LYS A 493 20.62 3.21 -11.11
C LYS A 493 19.36 2.67 -10.45
N VAL A 494 18.68 1.75 -11.15
CA VAL A 494 17.63 0.90 -10.59
C VAL A 494 17.99 -0.54 -10.92
N THR A 495 18.07 -1.37 -9.89
CA THR A 495 18.45 -2.79 -10.02
C THR A 495 17.31 -3.69 -9.57
N ASN A 496 17.30 -4.93 -10.06
CA ASN A 496 16.32 -5.94 -9.69
C ASN A 496 14.86 -5.53 -10.00
N ILE A 497 14.64 -4.90 -11.17
CA ILE A 497 13.30 -4.54 -11.65
C ILE A 497 12.57 -5.84 -12.03
N LYS A 498 11.41 -6.07 -11.48
CA LYS A 498 10.54 -7.22 -11.77
C LYS A 498 9.54 -6.90 -12.87
N ALA A 499 9.09 -7.94 -13.60
CA ALA A 499 8.22 -7.79 -14.78
C ALA A 499 6.91 -7.05 -14.49
N MET A 500 6.29 -7.28 -13.34
CA MET A 500 5.05 -6.62 -12.92
C MET A 500 5.25 -5.46 -11.94
N GLN A 501 6.49 -4.98 -11.79
CA GLN A 501 6.77 -3.78 -10.99
C GLN A 501 6.26 -2.53 -11.68
N GLU A 502 5.76 -1.57 -10.91
CA GLU A 502 5.30 -0.27 -11.39
C GLU A 502 6.19 0.86 -10.84
N ASN A 503 6.39 0.89 -9.54
CA ASN A 503 7.23 1.89 -8.90
C ASN A 503 8.70 1.48 -8.97
N LEU A 504 9.51 2.30 -9.63
CA LEU A 504 10.94 2.02 -9.81
C LEU A 504 11.78 2.56 -8.63
N ASN A 505 11.53 3.80 -8.23
CA ASN A 505 12.11 4.44 -7.04
C ASN A 505 11.38 5.76 -6.74
N ALA A 506 11.76 6.45 -5.66
CA ALA A 506 11.13 7.70 -5.24
C ALA A 506 11.25 8.84 -6.28
N ALA A 507 12.28 8.82 -7.12
CA ALA A 507 12.49 9.88 -8.12
C ALA A 507 11.70 9.65 -9.41
N LEU A 508 11.54 8.40 -9.83
CA LEU A 508 10.81 8.03 -11.05
C LEU A 508 9.34 7.77 -10.78
N GLY A 509 9.00 7.29 -9.58
CA GLY A 509 7.64 6.87 -9.27
C GLY A 509 7.19 5.66 -10.11
N ASN A 510 5.93 5.69 -10.52
CA ASN A 510 5.31 4.63 -11.30
C ASN A 510 5.63 4.79 -12.79
N GLN A 511 6.47 3.91 -13.32
CA GLN A 511 6.96 3.96 -14.71
C GLN A 511 6.84 2.60 -15.41
N ARG A 512 5.60 2.16 -15.61
CA ARG A 512 5.30 0.90 -16.28
C ARG A 512 5.88 0.80 -17.70
N SER A 513 5.94 1.91 -18.43
CA SER A 513 6.52 2.00 -19.77
C SER A 513 8.01 1.61 -19.79
N ILE A 514 8.77 2.05 -18.79
CA ILE A 514 10.18 1.70 -18.64
C ILE A 514 10.31 0.20 -18.36
N VAL A 515 9.50 -0.32 -17.43
CA VAL A 515 9.52 -1.76 -17.08
C VAL A 515 9.19 -2.61 -18.31
N LYS A 516 8.10 -2.32 -19.03
CA LYS A 516 7.74 -3.04 -20.27
C LYS A 516 8.88 -3.03 -21.29
N TRP A 517 9.53 -1.89 -21.48
CA TRP A 517 10.67 -1.79 -22.41
C TRP A 517 11.82 -2.70 -21.99
N THR A 518 12.16 -2.75 -20.68
CA THR A 518 13.28 -3.58 -20.23
C THR A 518 13.04 -5.08 -20.40
N PHE A 519 11.77 -5.53 -20.34
CA PHE A 519 11.38 -6.92 -20.50
C PHE A 519 11.08 -7.31 -21.95
N ASN A 520 10.87 -6.34 -22.85
CA ASN A 520 10.62 -6.63 -24.26
C ASN A 520 11.74 -7.50 -24.85
N GLU A 521 11.38 -8.55 -25.59
CA GLU A 521 12.33 -9.51 -26.15
C GLU A 521 13.34 -8.86 -27.12
N GLU A 522 12.92 -7.83 -27.84
CA GLU A 522 13.76 -7.10 -28.78
C GLU A 522 14.79 -6.21 -28.07
N THR A 523 14.52 -5.79 -26.83
CA THR A 523 15.41 -4.91 -26.06
C THR A 523 16.60 -5.69 -25.51
N LYS A 524 17.81 -5.23 -25.83
CA LYS A 524 19.09 -5.86 -25.47
C LYS A 524 19.83 -5.03 -24.41
N VAL A 525 20.69 -5.70 -23.65
CA VAL A 525 21.63 -5.00 -22.75
C VAL A 525 22.50 -4.06 -23.54
N GLY A 526 22.53 -2.79 -23.14
CA GLY A 526 23.21 -1.71 -23.86
C GLY A 526 22.24 -0.75 -24.54
N ASP A 527 21.03 -1.18 -24.86
CA ASP A 527 20.05 -0.32 -25.52
C ASP A 527 19.69 0.89 -24.64
N VAL A 528 19.47 2.02 -25.31
CA VAL A 528 19.11 3.30 -24.71
C VAL A 528 17.75 3.73 -25.26
N LYS A 529 16.91 4.26 -24.38
CA LYS A 529 15.60 4.80 -24.78
C LYS A 529 15.19 5.96 -23.87
N ARG A 530 14.58 6.99 -24.51
CA ARG A 530 13.95 8.09 -23.82
C ARG A 530 12.50 7.75 -23.48
N PHE A 531 12.04 8.26 -22.33
CA PHE A 531 10.69 8.16 -21.84
C PHE A 531 10.22 9.53 -21.39
N ASP A 532 8.98 9.86 -21.75
CA ASP A 532 8.33 11.12 -21.37
C ASP A 532 7.62 10.93 -20.02
N LEU A 533 7.86 11.83 -19.09
CA LEU A 533 7.24 11.88 -17.77
C LEU A 533 6.44 13.18 -17.62
N PRO A 534 5.50 13.25 -16.65
CA PRO A 534 4.71 14.48 -16.42
C PRO A 534 5.55 15.73 -16.09
N SER A 535 6.77 15.56 -15.61
CA SER A 535 7.67 16.64 -15.17
C SER A 535 9.04 16.59 -15.88
N GLY A 536 9.10 16.07 -17.11
CA GLY A 536 10.31 16.05 -17.92
C GLY A 536 10.57 14.71 -18.62
N TYR A 537 11.85 14.34 -18.77
CA TYR A 537 12.24 13.17 -19.55
C TYR A 537 13.23 12.29 -18.79
N VAL A 538 13.19 11.00 -19.06
CA VAL A 538 14.19 10.04 -18.60
C VAL A 538 14.84 9.38 -19.81
N VAL A 539 16.16 9.42 -19.87
CA VAL A 539 16.91 8.59 -20.80
C VAL A 539 17.51 7.43 -20.01
N ALA A 540 17.06 6.21 -20.32
CA ALA A 540 17.46 5.00 -19.63
C ALA A 540 18.31 4.10 -20.52
N LYS A 541 19.35 3.47 -19.96
CA LYS A 541 20.17 2.42 -20.57
C LYS A 541 19.95 1.11 -19.85
N LEU A 542 19.61 0.04 -20.58
CA LEU A 542 19.51 -1.31 -20.03
C LEU A 542 20.90 -1.84 -19.71
N THR A 543 21.17 -2.14 -18.43
CA THR A 543 22.50 -2.60 -17.97
C THR A 543 22.54 -4.07 -17.62
N GLY A 544 21.38 -4.70 -17.42
CA GLY A 544 21.29 -6.13 -17.13
C GLY A 544 19.90 -6.68 -17.43
N LYS A 545 19.86 -7.93 -17.93
CA LYS A 545 18.63 -8.69 -18.20
C LYS A 545 18.88 -10.13 -17.76
N ASN A 546 18.36 -10.46 -16.59
CA ASN A 546 18.58 -11.74 -15.92
C ASN A 546 17.34 -12.62 -16.07
N LYS A 547 17.54 -13.87 -16.45
CA LYS A 547 16.49 -14.89 -16.51
C LYS A 547 16.17 -15.41 -15.08
N LYS A 548 15.02 -16.01 -14.91
CA LYS A 548 14.67 -16.79 -13.69
C LYS A 548 15.75 -17.84 -13.44
N GLY A 549 16.17 -17.99 -12.19
CA GLY A 549 17.19 -18.96 -11.80
C GLY A 549 17.85 -18.62 -10.47
N LEU A 550 19.02 -19.21 -10.20
CA LEU A 550 19.75 -18.95 -8.96
C LEU A 550 20.51 -17.62 -9.03
N GLN A 551 20.63 -16.95 -7.88
CA GLN A 551 21.51 -15.78 -7.72
C GLN A 551 22.96 -16.14 -8.07
N SER A 552 23.68 -15.19 -8.63
CA SER A 552 25.12 -15.33 -8.82
C SER A 552 25.86 -15.25 -7.48
N PRO A 553 27.10 -15.76 -7.39
CA PRO A 553 27.93 -15.59 -6.20
C PRO A 553 28.12 -14.13 -5.78
N GLU A 554 28.19 -13.21 -6.75
CA GLU A 554 28.32 -11.78 -6.51
C GLU A 554 27.06 -11.18 -5.87
N GLU A 555 25.90 -11.60 -6.35
CA GLU A 555 24.61 -11.15 -5.81
C GLU A 555 24.36 -11.69 -4.40
N ALA A 556 24.71 -12.95 -4.15
CA ALA A 556 24.52 -13.60 -2.84
C ALA A 556 25.64 -13.29 -1.84
N SER A 557 26.78 -12.76 -2.28
CA SER A 557 27.95 -12.50 -1.43
C SER A 557 27.66 -11.67 -0.18
N PRO A 558 26.87 -10.58 -0.22
CA PRO A 558 26.57 -9.80 0.98
C PRO A 558 25.87 -10.61 2.08
N GLU A 559 25.06 -11.59 1.70
CA GLU A 559 24.33 -12.47 2.60
C GLU A 559 25.14 -13.69 3.03
N VAL A 560 25.79 -14.36 2.08
CA VAL A 560 26.45 -15.66 2.29
C VAL A 560 27.85 -15.52 2.91
N THR A 561 28.60 -14.48 2.53
CA THR A 561 29.98 -14.29 3.02
C THR A 561 30.04 -14.19 4.55
N PRO A 562 29.17 -13.44 5.27
CA PRO A 562 29.18 -13.43 6.73
C PRO A 562 28.91 -14.81 7.36
N ILE A 563 28.02 -15.60 6.73
CA ILE A 563 27.67 -16.95 7.22
C ILE A 563 28.89 -17.87 7.12
N LEU A 564 29.43 -18.00 5.93
CA LEU A 564 30.59 -18.87 5.69
C LEU A 564 31.84 -18.42 6.46
N ARG A 565 32.06 -17.11 6.58
CA ARG A 565 33.16 -16.57 7.38
C ARG A 565 33.02 -16.99 8.85
N LYS A 566 31.84 -16.89 9.39
CA LYS A 566 31.52 -17.29 10.77
C LYS A 566 31.73 -18.79 10.96
N GLU A 567 31.30 -19.64 10.05
CA GLU A 567 31.51 -21.09 10.10
C GLU A 567 33.00 -21.44 10.11
N LYS A 568 33.78 -20.80 9.24
CA LYS A 568 35.25 -21.01 9.19
C LYS A 568 35.95 -20.52 10.47
N GLN A 569 35.54 -19.34 10.98
CA GLN A 569 36.08 -18.80 12.22
C GLN A 569 35.74 -19.70 13.42
N ALA A 570 34.49 -20.23 13.45
CA ALA A 570 34.08 -21.19 14.46
C ALA A 570 35.01 -22.39 14.48
N LYS A 571 35.23 -23.00 13.31
CA LYS A 571 36.11 -24.18 13.18
C LYS A 571 37.55 -23.91 13.62
N LEU A 572 38.10 -22.77 13.23
CA LEU A 572 39.46 -22.39 13.69
C LEU A 572 39.55 -22.25 15.22
N ILE A 573 38.54 -21.66 15.83
CA ILE A 573 38.49 -21.52 17.30
C ILE A 573 38.30 -22.90 17.96
N GLU A 574 37.36 -23.71 17.44
CA GLU A 574 37.11 -25.08 17.96
C GLU A 574 38.39 -25.93 17.90
N ASP A 575 39.09 -25.95 16.77
CA ASP A 575 40.35 -26.70 16.64
C ASP A 575 41.42 -26.19 17.62
N LYS A 576 41.48 -24.88 17.87
CA LYS A 576 42.47 -24.26 18.79
C LYS A 576 42.27 -24.64 20.24
N ILE A 577 41.00 -24.80 20.67
CA ILE A 577 40.65 -25.03 22.08
C ILE A 577 40.17 -26.45 22.35
N SER A 578 40.11 -27.30 21.37
CA SER A 578 39.72 -28.71 21.51
C SER A 578 40.62 -29.43 22.54
N GLY A 579 40.02 -30.18 23.45
CA GLY A 579 40.73 -30.94 24.48
C GLY A 579 41.26 -30.12 25.65
N LYS A 580 41.03 -28.79 25.67
CA LYS A 580 41.46 -27.94 26.81
C LYS A 580 40.33 -27.75 27.80
N SER A 581 40.68 -27.66 29.09
CA SER A 581 39.74 -27.27 30.15
C SER A 581 39.36 -25.79 30.03
N MET A 582 38.23 -25.40 30.62
CA MET A 582 37.76 -23.98 30.60
C MET A 582 38.79 -23.03 31.24
N ASP A 583 39.51 -23.47 32.29
CA ASP A 583 40.55 -22.65 32.93
C ASP A 583 41.78 -22.48 32.04
N GLU A 584 42.20 -23.54 31.33
CA GLU A 584 43.27 -23.47 30.31
C GLU A 584 42.90 -22.56 29.15
N ILE A 585 41.67 -22.65 28.67
CA ILE A 585 41.15 -21.78 27.63
C ILE A 585 41.14 -20.31 28.12
N ALA A 586 40.62 -20.07 29.31
CA ALA A 586 40.57 -18.73 29.89
C ALA A 586 41.95 -18.10 30.04
N ALA A 587 42.95 -18.91 30.49
CA ALA A 587 44.34 -18.46 30.63
C ALA A 587 45.03 -18.24 29.28
N SER A 588 44.88 -19.17 28.32
CA SER A 588 45.56 -19.09 27.01
C SER A 588 44.99 -18.01 26.07
N GLU A 589 43.68 -17.72 26.20
CA GLU A 589 42.99 -16.79 25.34
C GLU A 589 42.67 -15.43 26.00
N ASN A 590 43.21 -15.19 27.21
CA ASN A 590 43.03 -13.96 27.99
C ASN A 590 41.54 -13.60 28.16
N THR A 591 40.72 -14.59 28.43
CA THR A 591 39.30 -14.46 28.71
C THR A 591 38.97 -14.92 30.16
N LYS A 592 37.71 -14.98 30.53
CA LYS A 592 37.29 -15.40 31.86
C LYS A 592 36.21 -16.45 31.81
N VAL A 593 36.25 -17.40 32.73
CA VAL A 593 35.10 -18.26 32.99
C VAL A 593 33.98 -17.42 33.60
N GLN A 594 32.82 -17.46 33.00
CA GLN A 594 31.63 -16.73 33.41
C GLN A 594 30.61 -17.69 34.00
N THR A 595 29.70 -17.16 34.80
CA THR A 595 28.57 -17.91 35.39
C THR A 595 27.25 -17.36 34.88
N ALA A 596 26.29 -18.24 34.61
CA ALA A 596 24.93 -17.89 34.29
C ALA A 596 23.97 -18.74 35.12
N ASN A 597 23.02 -18.11 35.79
CA ASN A 597 22.11 -18.80 36.71
C ASN A 597 20.67 -18.68 36.20
N ALA A 598 19.90 -19.71 36.48
CA ALA A 598 18.47 -19.80 36.15
C ALA A 598 18.16 -19.54 34.64
N ILE A 599 19.02 -20.05 33.77
CA ILE A 599 18.80 -19.92 32.30
C ILE A 599 17.80 -20.99 31.87
N THR A 600 16.76 -20.56 31.11
CA THR A 600 15.72 -21.44 30.56
C THR A 600 15.89 -21.62 29.07
N LEU A 601 15.34 -22.71 28.52
CA LEU A 601 15.32 -22.93 27.07
C LEU A 601 14.41 -21.91 26.32
N SER A 602 13.41 -21.37 26.99
CA SER A 602 12.56 -20.30 26.43
C SER A 602 13.23 -18.92 26.41
N ASN A 603 14.23 -18.70 27.31
CA ASN A 603 15.06 -17.49 27.33
C ASN A 603 16.54 -17.87 27.47
N PRO A 604 17.18 -18.36 26.41
CA PRO A 604 18.55 -18.86 26.42
C PRO A 604 19.60 -17.75 26.32
N THR A 605 19.46 -16.69 27.13
CA THR A 605 20.36 -15.52 27.10
C THR A 605 21.47 -15.68 28.13
N LEU A 606 22.71 -15.65 27.65
CA LEU A 606 23.90 -15.74 28.52
C LEU A 606 24.44 -14.32 28.84
N PRO A 607 24.85 -14.04 30.06
CA PRO A 607 25.52 -12.79 30.47
C PRO A 607 26.70 -12.46 29.53
N GLY A 608 26.80 -11.23 29.03
CA GLY A 608 27.87 -10.82 28.12
C GLY A 608 27.79 -11.37 26.70
N ALA A 609 26.80 -12.21 26.41
CA ALA A 609 26.47 -12.74 25.09
C ALA A 609 25.05 -12.30 24.63
N THR A 610 24.49 -12.98 23.65
CA THR A 610 23.12 -12.81 23.22
C THR A 610 22.29 -14.05 23.54
N SER A 611 21.11 -14.20 22.96
CA SER A 611 20.36 -15.45 23.01
C SER A 611 21.12 -16.53 22.24
N GLU A 612 21.56 -17.58 22.95
CA GLU A 612 22.39 -18.69 22.48
C GLU A 612 21.66 -20.04 22.67
N PRO A 613 20.60 -20.31 21.87
CA PRO A 613 19.74 -21.47 22.08
C PRO A 613 20.48 -22.82 21.92
N GLU A 614 21.42 -22.91 20.98
CA GLU A 614 22.20 -24.12 20.75
C GLU A 614 23.16 -24.42 21.91
N VAL A 615 23.78 -23.38 22.46
CA VAL A 615 24.70 -23.47 23.61
C VAL A 615 23.95 -23.88 24.87
N VAL A 616 22.82 -23.21 25.14
CA VAL A 616 21.98 -23.52 26.29
C VAL A 616 21.33 -24.90 26.15
N GLY A 617 20.86 -25.24 24.93
CA GLY A 617 20.31 -26.56 24.61
C GLY A 617 21.32 -27.69 24.91
N ALA A 618 22.57 -27.51 24.50
CA ALA A 618 23.66 -28.44 24.82
C ALA A 618 23.86 -28.60 26.32
N ALA A 619 23.85 -27.49 27.07
CA ALA A 619 23.98 -27.53 28.53
C ALA A 619 22.89 -28.33 29.24
N PHE A 620 21.63 -28.28 28.73
CA PHE A 620 20.50 -29.09 29.27
C PHE A 620 20.66 -30.60 29.08
N SER A 621 21.51 -31.05 28.13
CA SER A 621 21.80 -32.46 27.87
C SER A 621 22.88 -33.05 28.79
N LEU A 622 23.62 -32.20 29.52
CA LEU A 622 24.71 -32.62 30.39
C LEU A 622 24.21 -33.10 31.77
N LYS A 623 25.05 -33.85 32.47
CA LYS A 623 24.94 -34.08 33.92
C LYS A 623 25.75 -33.03 34.70
N SER A 624 25.37 -32.78 35.94
CA SER A 624 26.11 -31.85 36.80
C SER A 624 27.60 -32.20 36.86
N GLY A 625 28.43 -31.22 36.56
CA GLY A 625 29.88 -31.35 36.48
C GLY A 625 30.43 -31.79 35.12
N GLU A 626 29.57 -32.11 34.13
CA GLU A 626 30.00 -32.41 32.75
C GLU A 626 30.17 -31.12 31.96
N THR A 627 31.10 -31.15 31.01
CA THR A 627 31.41 -30.06 30.09
C THR A 627 31.10 -30.44 28.64
N THR A 628 30.71 -29.49 27.80
CA THR A 628 30.57 -29.68 26.34
C THR A 628 31.96 -29.73 25.68
N GLU A 629 32.06 -30.39 24.54
CA GLU A 629 33.07 -30.05 23.54
C GLU A 629 32.86 -28.59 23.07
N PRO A 630 33.89 -27.95 22.47
CA PRO A 630 33.70 -26.64 21.90
C PRO A 630 32.54 -26.62 20.89
N LEU A 631 31.66 -25.65 21.02
CA LEU A 631 30.49 -25.53 20.15
C LEU A 631 30.27 -24.08 19.66
N ALA A 632 29.91 -23.95 18.42
CA ALA A 632 29.63 -22.67 17.81
C ALA A 632 28.28 -22.12 18.28
N GLY A 633 28.28 -20.90 18.81
CA GLY A 633 27.07 -20.14 19.11
C GLY A 633 26.85 -18.98 18.14
N LYS A 634 25.96 -18.06 18.44
CA LYS A 634 25.70 -16.90 17.61
C LYS A 634 26.85 -15.87 17.66
N LYS A 635 27.45 -15.67 18.82
CA LYS A 635 28.44 -14.62 19.07
C LYS A 635 29.90 -15.11 19.11
N GLY A 636 30.11 -16.39 19.32
CA GLY A 636 31.44 -17.00 19.43
C GLY A 636 31.35 -18.51 19.60
N VAL A 637 32.51 -19.13 19.95
CA VAL A 637 32.60 -20.55 20.33
C VAL A 637 32.59 -20.65 21.83
N TYR A 638 31.86 -21.62 22.35
CA TYR A 638 31.61 -21.83 23.79
C TYR A 638 32.07 -23.20 24.23
N VAL A 639 32.56 -23.27 25.46
CA VAL A 639 32.64 -24.50 26.27
C VAL A 639 31.84 -24.26 27.52
N VAL A 640 30.89 -25.14 27.83
CA VAL A 640 29.90 -24.96 28.89
C VAL A 640 29.97 -26.14 29.86
N GLU A 641 29.97 -25.86 31.16
CA GLU A 641 29.81 -26.85 32.26
C GLU A 641 28.42 -26.68 32.90
N LEU A 642 27.69 -27.75 33.05
CA LEU A 642 26.47 -27.74 33.83
C LEU A 642 26.80 -27.82 35.30
N VAL A 643 26.54 -26.75 36.04
CA VAL A 643 26.72 -26.72 37.50
C VAL A 643 25.56 -27.43 38.20
N LYS A 644 24.33 -27.05 37.83
CA LYS A 644 23.12 -27.58 38.44
C LYS A 644 21.94 -27.45 37.46
N LYS A 645 21.10 -28.47 37.46
CA LYS A 645 19.77 -28.44 36.81
C LYS A 645 18.71 -28.17 37.89
N ASN A 646 17.94 -27.10 37.72
CA ASN A 646 16.88 -26.70 38.62
C ASN A 646 15.57 -27.26 38.08
N GLU A 647 15.20 -28.44 38.57
CA GLU A 647 13.95 -29.13 38.18
C GLU A 647 12.75 -28.36 38.74
N VAL A 648 11.63 -28.42 38.01
CA VAL A 648 10.38 -27.80 38.43
C VAL A 648 9.38 -28.82 38.94
N THR A 649 8.48 -28.38 39.82
CA THR A 649 7.43 -29.25 40.34
C THR A 649 6.46 -29.62 39.25
N PRO A 650 6.20 -30.94 39.01
CA PRO A 650 5.20 -31.37 38.03
C PRO A 650 3.81 -30.83 38.38
N LEU A 651 3.06 -30.49 37.35
CA LEU A 651 1.67 -30.04 37.47
C LEU A 651 0.69 -31.20 37.42
N ASN A 652 -0.46 -31.06 38.06
CA ASN A 652 -1.55 -32.04 37.96
C ASN A 652 -2.16 -32.14 36.54
N SER A 653 -2.00 -31.11 35.73
CA SER A 653 -2.47 -31.07 34.34
C SER A 653 -1.73 -30.04 33.53
N TYR A 654 -1.34 -30.41 32.33
CA TYR A 654 -0.68 -29.55 31.34
C TYR A 654 -1.63 -29.01 30.27
N LYS A 655 -2.95 -29.16 30.47
CA LYS A 655 -3.97 -28.76 29.48
C LYS A 655 -3.88 -27.29 29.06
N THR A 656 -3.56 -26.40 30.00
CA THR A 656 -3.42 -24.96 29.69
C THR A 656 -2.25 -24.71 28.76
N PHE A 657 -1.13 -25.38 28.95
CA PHE A 657 0.05 -25.29 28.08
C PHE A 657 -0.21 -25.92 26.71
N ALA A 658 -0.82 -27.10 26.68
CA ALA A 658 -1.23 -27.76 25.41
C ALA A 658 -2.20 -26.90 24.60
N ASN A 659 -3.18 -26.26 25.23
CA ASN A 659 -4.12 -25.36 24.57
C ASN A 659 -3.40 -24.11 24.02
N ARG A 660 -2.45 -23.54 24.77
CA ARG A 660 -1.67 -22.39 24.30
C ARG A 660 -0.81 -22.75 23.08
N GLU A 661 -0.12 -23.90 23.13
CA GLU A 661 0.66 -24.42 22.01
C GLU A 661 -0.22 -24.72 20.79
N SER A 662 -1.38 -25.34 20.99
CA SER A 662 -2.36 -25.59 19.93
C SER A 662 -2.79 -24.28 19.25
N ASN A 663 -3.12 -23.26 20.03
CA ASN A 663 -3.53 -21.95 19.50
C ASN A 663 -2.41 -21.27 18.73
N THR A 664 -1.17 -21.30 19.26
CA THR A 664 0.01 -20.74 18.62
C THR A 664 0.31 -21.45 17.28
N ARG A 665 0.30 -22.79 17.30
CA ARG A 665 0.52 -23.60 16.09
C ARG A 665 -0.58 -23.36 15.04
N ALA A 666 -1.84 -23.30 15.47
CA ALA A 666 -2.97 -23.02 14.59
C ALA A 666 -2.85 -21.64 13.94
N ALA A 667 -2.52 -20.61 14.71
CA ALA A 667 -2.31 -19.27 14.19
C ALA A 667 -1.15 -19.22 13.17
N ASN A 668 -0.02 -19.84 13.49
CA ASN A 668 1.14 -19.94 12.61
C ASN A 668 0.85 -20.75 11.34
N ALA A 669 0.16 -21.86 11.47
CA ALA A 669 -0.23 -22.69 10.31
C ALA A 669 -1.16 -21.92 9.37
N LEU A 670 -2.22 -21.31 9.91
CA LEU A 670 -3.18 -20.55 9.11
C LEU A 670 -2.56 -19.35 8.39
N SER A 671 -1.62 -18.67 9.02
CA SER A 671 -0.91 -17.55 8.38
C SER A 671 0.01 -17.98 7.22
N ARG A 672 0.43 -19.25 7.17
CA ARG A 672 1.35 -19.80 6.18
C ARG A 672 0.69 -20.72 5.14
N VAL A 673 -0.61 -20.99 5.26
CA VAL A 673 -1.30 -21.91 4.32
C VAL A 673 -1.11 -21.42 2.87
N ASN A 674 -1.40 -20.16 2.60
CA ASN A 674 -1.31 -19.62 1.24
C ASN A 674 0.14 -19.65 0.71
N GLU A 675 1.12 -19.29 1.53
CA GLU A 675 2.54 -19.36 1.18
C GLU A 675 2.99 -20.80 0.89
N ALA A 676 2.52 -21.76 1.68
CA ALA A 676 2.82 -23.18 1.48
C ALA A 676 2.19 -23.72 0.19
N LEU A 677 0.94 -23.34 -0.11
CA LEU A 677 0.27 -23.72 -1.34
C LEU A 677 0.97 -23.12 -2.57
N GLU A 678 1.30 -21.83 -2.52
CA GLU A 678 2.02 -21.16 -3.59
C GLU A 678 3.41 -21.74 -3.82
N SER A 679 4.17 -22.03 -2.76
CA SER A 679 5.51 -22.59 -2.87
C SER A 679 5.55 -24.01 -3.43
N SER A 680 4.44 -24.75 -3.33
CA SER A 680 4.28 -26.12 -3.86
C SER A 680 3.63 -26.18 -5.24
N ALA A 681 3.12 -25.04 -5.73
CA ALA A 681 2.40 -24.95 -6.99
C ALA A 681 3.34 -24.74 -8.18
N GLU A 682 2.94 -25.25 -9.34
CA GLU A 682 3.53 -24.91 -10.63
C GLU A 682 2.75 -23.74 -11.22
N ILE A 683 3.41 -22.55 -11.29
CA ILE A 683 2.79 -21.30 -11.70
C ILE A 683 3.52 -20.76 -12.93
N GLU A 684 2.79 -20.63 -14.04
CA GLU A 684 3.23 -19.89 -15.23
C GLU A 684 2.46 -18.56 -15.30
N ASP A 685 3.17 -17.43 -15.09
CA ASP A 685 2.59 -16.09 -15.05
C ASP A 685 2.90 -15.33 -16.34
N HIS A 686 1.87 -15.05 -17.14
CA HIS A 686 1.96 -14.33 -18.41
C HIS A 686 1.40 -12.91 -18.32
N ARG A 687 1.09 -12.40 -17.13
CA ARG A 687 0.50 -11.05 -16.95
C ARG A 687 1.32 -9.94 -17.61
N ALA A 688 2.64 -10.07 -17.59
CA ALA A 688 3.55 -9.08 -18.18
C ALA A 688 3.37 -8.90 -19.69
N ASP A 689 2.84 -9.90 -20.38
CA ASP A 689 2.60 -9.87 -21.83
C ASP A 689 1.35 -9.03 -22.18
N PHE A 690 0.43 -8.85 -21.22
CA PHE A 690 -0.85 -8.17 -21.42
C PHE A 690 -0.93 -6.81 -20.70
N TYR A 691 -0.32 -6.68 -19.57
CA TYR A 691 -0.36 -5.51 -18.70
C TYR A 691 1.01 -4.85 -18.57
#